data_e68e5646e2fb97dec64f7c9a9473aea5
#
_entry.id   e68e5646e2fb97dec64f7c9a9473aea5
#
_cell.length_a   1.000
_cell.length_b   1.000
_cell.length_c   1.000
_cell.angle_alpha   90.00
_cell.angle_beta   90.00
_cell.angle_gamma   90.00
#
_symmetry.space_group_name_H-M   'P 1'
#
loop_
_entity.id
_entity.type
_entity.pdbx_description
1 polymer ?
#
loop_
_entity_poly.entity_id
_entity_poly.type
_entity_poly.pdbx_seq_one_letter_code
_entity_poly.pdbx_strand_id
1 'polypeptide(L)'
;MAMRHMTIWLAALAASSAMTASVAAPSTRWGGGEILWDSFGVPHIYAKTEEGGFYGFGYAQAQSHGNLLLRMYGESRARAAEYWGEKYESQDKWLVANDVPARSAQWFRQQTPQMQKNLEAFAAGVNAYAAAHPDRIAPEVKVVLPLRGVDIIAHAQRLMNFGYIASDRKVLTDPSINEAGGSNAWAVAPSRSASGKAMLLANPHLPWAPSQLTYYEAQITAPGLAIYGATQVGLPVLRFGFNNDLGFTNTVNTMQGFTSYKLVPEGDGYRFDGKTLPFDTVTKSYKVKQADGTLKSVSFEEKSTVHGPVFTLPDGKTTVALKVAGLDRPGVLEQYLEMGKARDWGAFEKALRKMQVVMFNIIYADRAGHILYLDNGLLPKHASGDLKYWSAPVPGDTSATLWKDVHSYDDMPKLLDPATGFVQNANDPPWLATWPRALDPKSFPAYVAPVGPMSQRAQMSVKLMSQTPKISFDDFVSRKLTTTSLMAERMLPDLLAAAAGSNDAEVQAATALLKGWDHRFEPDSRAALLFETWAGLFAPKNFTDQSNYAVKWTLDDPLETPRGLKDPTAAVAMLKEAVAKTKQLYGAIDRPFGDVSRFHIGDVSVPANGGFGNTGVFRTITWGPMKNGERTPVHGETWVSMVEFGTPMKAVGLMSYGNSSQPGSWHNSDQLQLLADKKFRTLWISRADVEGHLEEKTAF
;
A
#
# COMPACT_ATOMS: atom_id res chain seq x y z
N MET A 1 13.62 37.21 60.51
CA MET A 1 14.17 37.55 59.22
C MET A 1 13.38 36.87 58.16
N ALA A 2 12.76 37.62 57.29
CA ALA A 2 11.59 37.25 56.52
C ALA A 2 11.90 36.40 55.28
N MET A 3 11.28 35.23 55.20
CA MET A 3 11.13 34.49 53.95
C MET A 3 9.92 35.02 53.17
N ARG A 4 10.18 35.58 51.94
CA ARG A 4 9.11 35.94 51.03
C ARG A 4 8.83 34.76 50.11
N HIS A 5 7.63 34.21 50.22
CA HIS A 5 7.03 33.28 49.28
C HIS A 5 6.59 34.05 48.03
N MET A 6 7.13 33.64 46.87
CA MET A 6 6.72 34.16 45.56
C MET A 6 5.74 33.14 44.96
N THR A 7 4.48 33.49 44.98
CA THR A 7 3.36 32.70 44.40
C THR A 7 3.33 32.99 42.89
N ILE A 8 3.65 32.01 42.06
CA ILE A 8 3.50 32.09 40.62
C ILE A 8 2.06 31.74 40.26
N TRP A 9 1.32 32.71 39.72
CA TRP A 9 0.02 32.51 39.11
C TRP A 9 0.21 31.97 37.69
N LEU A 10 -0.20 30.71 37.42
CA LEU A 10 -0.42 30.20 36.09
C LEU A 10 -1.76 30.76 35.58
N ALA A 11 -1.69 31.70 34.66
CA ALA A 11 -2.84 32.11 33.87
C ALA A 11 -3.05 31.09 32.75
N ALA A 12 -4.04 30.22 32.90
CA ALA A 12 -4.52 29.39 31.81
C ALA A 12 -5.30 30.28 30.83
N LEU A 13 -4.71 30.60 29.67
CA LEU A 13 -5.45 31.14 28.54
C LEU A 13 -6.30 30.02 27.95
N ALA A 14 -7.58 30.01 28.23
CA ALA A 14 -8.56 29.26 27.47
C ALA A 14 -8.74 29.98 26.12
N ALA A 15 -8.09 29.48 25.06
CA ALA A 15 -8.40 29.88 23.71
C ALA A 15 -9.74 29.23 23.33
N SER A 16 -10.82 29.97 23.43
CA SER A 16 -12.10 29.60 22.83
C SER A 16 -11.92 29.72 21.30
N SER A 17 -11.66 28.61 20.60
CA SER A 17 -11.74 28.55 19.15
C SER A 17 -13.19 28.75 18.74
N ALA A 18 -13.50 29.91 18.18
CA ALA A 18 -14.79 30.16 17.56
C ALA A 18 -14.92 29.19 16.36
N MET A 19 -15.90 28.27 16.45
CA MET A 19 -16.32 27.43 15.34
C MET A 19 -16.78 28.31 14.20
N THR A 20 -15.96 28.50 13.18
CA THR A 20 -16.37 29.11 11.92
C THR A 20 -17.02 28.05 11.07
N ALA A 21 -18.36 28.05 11.01
CA ALA A 21 -19.08 27.22 10.05
C ALA A 21 -18.78 27.78 8.64
N SER A 22 -17.99 27.06 7.87
CA SER A 22 -17.82 27.32 6.45
C SER A 22 -19.08 26.84 5.74
N VAL A 23 -19.89 27.76 5.22
CA VAL A 23 -21.08 27.44 4.44
C VAL A 23 -20.67 27.31 2.98
N ALA A 24 -20.39 26.08 2.52
CA ALA A 24 -20.40 25.80 1.09
C ALA A 24 -21.83 26.03 0.56
N ALA A 25 -22.01 26.69 -0.59
CA ALA A 25 -23.33 26.88 -1.18
C ALA A 25 -23.99 25.49 -1.38
N PRO A 26 -25.19 25.24 -0.80
CA PRO A 26 -25.78 23.91 -0.82
C PRO A 26 -26.05 23.49 -2.27
N SER A 27 -25.39 22.43 -2.72
CA SER A 27 -25.64 21.83 -4.02
C SER A 27 -26.89 20.95 -3.92
N THR A 28 -28.06 21.54 -4.10
CA THR A 28 -29.35 20.82 -4.15
C THR A 28 -29.38 19.74 -5.22
N ARG A 29 -28.51 19.82 -6.25
CA ARG A 29 -28.38 18.84 -7.32
C ARG A 29 -27.95 17.45 -6.83
N TRP A 30 -27.12 17.36 -5.79
CA TRP A 30 -26.55 16.10 -5.29
C TRP A 30 -27.21 15.61 -3.99
N GLY A 31 -28.34 16.21 -3.60
CA GLY A 31 -29.16 15.77 -2.46
C GLY A 31 -28.76 16.36 -1.10
N GLY A 32 -27.62 17.03 -1.01
CA GLY A 32 -27.16 17.67 0.22
C GLY A 32 -26.73 16.71 1.32
N GLY A 33 -26.07 17.27 2.34
CA GLY A 33 -25.51 16.51 3.46
C GLY A 33 -24.64 17.39 4.36
N GLU A 34 -23.87 16.72 5.20
CA GLU A 34 -22.87 17.36 6.05
C GLU A 34 -21.63 16.51 6.19
N ILE A 35 -20.49 17.14 6.41
CA ILE A 35 -19.24 16.54 6.80
C ILE A 35 -18.96 16.98 8.23
N LEU A 36 -18.80 16.05 9.14
CA LEU A 36 -18.30 16.28 10.49
C LEU A 36 -16.83 15.84 10.51
N TRP A 37 -15.95 16.79 10.81
CA TRP A 37 -14.51 16.52 10.92
C TRP A 37 -14.19 16.24 12.38
N ASP A 38 -13.56 15.10 12.65
CA ASP A 38 -13.11 14.79 13.99
C ASP A 38 -11.77 15.46 14.32
N SER A 39 -11.34 15.39 15.57
CA SER A 39 -10.11 16.00 16.06
C SER A 39 -8.81 15.39 15.50
N PHE A 40 -8.89 14.42 14.60
CA PHE A 40 -7.78 13.89 13.81
C PHE A 40 -7.93 14.19 12.31
N GLY A 41 -8.83 15.11 11.95
CA GLY A 41 -9.09 15.48 10.57
C GLY A 41 -9.70 14.37 9.73
N VAL A 42 -10.38 13.40 10.34
CA VAL A 42 -11.13 12.38 9.62
C VAL A 42 -12.53 12.91 9.29
N PRO A 43 -12.92 12.93 7.99
CA PRO A 43 -14.25 13.36 7.61
C PRO A 43 -15.26 12.22 7.81
N HIS A 44 -16.33 12.51 8.52
CA HIS A 44 -17.53 11.69 8.65
C HIS A 44 -18.64 12.31 7.80
N ILE A 45 -18.90 11.72 6.65
CA ILE A 45 -19.84 12.24 5.64
C ILE A 45 -21.21 11.63 5.88
N TYR A 46 -22.20 12.48 6.08
CA TYR A 46 -23.61 12.09 6.24
C TYR A 46 -24.43 12.71 5.11
N ALA A 47 -24.82 11.90 4.13
CA ALA A 47 -25.49 12.34 2.92
C ALA A 47 -26.92 11.78 2.81
N LYS A 48 -27.80 12.53 2.16
CA LYS A 48 -29.21 12.15 1.94
C LYS A 48 -29.41 11.27 0.72
N THR A 49 -28.40 11.22 -0.16
CA THR A 49 -28.36 10.39 -1.38
C THR A 49 -27.01 9.74 -1.53
N GLU A 50 -26.90 8.72 -2.36
CA GLU A 50 -25.60 8.09 -2.67
C GLU A 50 -24.68 9.10 -3.36
N GLU A 51 -25.18 9.84 -4.33
CA GLU A 51 -24.44 10.90 -5.02
C GLU A 51 -23.93 11.98 -4.05
N GLY A 52 -24.74 12.33 -3.04
CA GLY A 52 -24.34 13.25 -1.98
C GLY A 52 -23.15 12.72 -1.17
N GLY A 53 -23.09 11.40 -0.93
CA GLY A 53 -21.94 10.75 -0.30
C GLY A 53 -20.67 10.92 -1.12
N PHE A 54 -20.74 10.72 -2.43
CA PHE A 54 -19.61 10.93 -3.34
C PHE A 54 -19.21 12.41 -3.44
N TYR A 55 -20.18 13.32 -3.49
CA TYR A 55 -19.92 14.77 -3.50
C TYR A 55 -19.20 15.20 -2.22
N GLY A 56 -19.71 14.82 -1.04
CA GLY A 56 -19.07 15.12 0.24
C GLY A 56 -17.66 14.52 0.34
N PHE A 57 -17.45 13.32 -0.20
CA PHE A 57 -16.12 12.68 -0.20
C PHE A 57 -15.15 13.39 -1.14
N GLY A 58 -15.60 13.85 -2.31
CA GLY A 58 -14.78 14.68 -3.20
C GLY A 58 -14.38 16.02 -2.57
N TYR A 59 -15.33 16.68 -1.90
CA TYR A 59 -15.10 17.92 -1.16
C TYR A 59 -14.06 17.71 -0.05
N ALA A 60 -14.23 16.65 0.76
CA ALA A 60 -13.34 16.31 1.85
C ALA A 60 -11.91 15.99 1.37
N GLN A 61 -11.78 15.22 0.29
CA GLN A 61 -10.46 14.93 -0.28
C GLN A 61 -9.77 16.20 -0.81
N ALA A 62 -10.52 17.13 -1.39
CA ALA A 62 -9.96 18.41 -1.84
C ALA A 62 -9.49 19.28 -0.67
N GLN A 63 -10.22 19.28 0.46
CA GLN A 63 -9.82 19.99 1.68
C GLN A 63 -8.51 19.45 2.24
N SER A 64 -8.37 18.14 2.34
CA SER A 64 -7.21 17.50 2.99
C SER A 64 -6.03 17.26 2.05
N HIS A 65 -6.26 17.14 0.73
CA HIS A 65 -5.26 16.71 -0.25
C HIS A 65 -5.34 17.44 -1.59
N GLY A 66 -5.99 18.60 -1.68
CA GLY A 66 -6.34 19.27 -2.93
C GLY A 66 -5.19 19.42 -3.92
N ASN A 67 -4.02 19.83 -3.45
CA ASN A 67 -2.85 20.00 -4.34
C ASN A 67 -2.33 18.67 -4.88
N LEU A 68 -2.23 17.65 -4.02
CA LEU A 68 -1.83 16.30 -4.42
C LEU A 68 -2.86 15.70 -5.39
N LEU A 69 -4.13 15.77 -5.04
CA LEU A 69 -5.24 15.23 -5.81
C LEU A 69 -5.30 15.82 -7.23
N LEU A 70 -5.20 17.15 -7.38
CA LEU A 70 -5.20 17.80 -8.69
C LEU A 70 -3.95 17.43 -9.49
N ARG A 71 -2.77 17.34 -8.86
CA ARG A 71 -1.58 16.87 -9.55
C ARG A 71 -1.77 15.48 -10.14
N MET A 72 -2.28 14.54 -9.34
CA MET A 72 -2.49 13.15 -9.80
C MET A 72 -3.52 13.05 -10.93
N TYR A 73 -4.58 13.88 -10.93
CA TYR A 73 -5.54 13.89 -12.03
C TYR A 73 -4.94 14.48 -13.31
N GLY A 74 -4.11 15.52 -13.19
CA GLY A 74 -3.35 16.06 -14.33
C GLY A 74 -2.43 15.01 -14.96
N GLU A 75 -1.73 14.24 -14.14
CA GLU A 75 -0.91 13.11 -14.57
C GLU A 75 -1.76 12.01 -15.23
N SER A 76 -2.91 11.68 -14.65
CA SER A 76 -3.78 10.60 -15.15
C SER A 76 -4.46 10.93 -16.48
N ARG A 77 -4.59 12.23 -16.80
CA ARG A 77 -5.03 12.69 -18.13
C ARG A 77 -3.97 12.48 -19.23
N ALA A 78 -2.75 12.03 -18.87
CA ALA A 78 -1.58 12.05 -19.75
C ALA A 78 -1.28 13.45 -20.30
N ARG A 79 -1.41 14.48 -19.47
CA ARG A 79 -1.20 15.89 -19.78
C ARG A 79 -0.26 16.58 -18.79
N ALA A 80 0.48 15.82 -18.01
CA ALA A 80 1.40 16.38 -17.02
C ALA A 80 2.53 17.19 -17.67
N ALA A 81 3.06 16.73 -18.80
CA ALA A 81 4.06 17.45 -19.57
C ALA A 81 3.48 18.77 -20.15
N GLU A 82 2.23 18.77 -20.59
CA GLU A 82 1.53 19.98 -21.05
C GLU A 82 1.35 21.00 -19.91
N TYR A 83 1.08 20.55 -18.70
CA TYR A 83 0.88 21.42 -17.55
C TYR A 83 2.18 21.88 -16.90
N TRP A 84 3.17 20.95 -16.74
CA TRP A 84 4.30 21.16 -15.85
C TRP A 84 5.67 20.89 -16.48
N GLY A 85 5.75 20.65 -17.79
CA GLY A 85 6.99 20.60 -18.55
C GLY A 85 7.61 19.21 -18.73
N GLU A 86 8.76 19.21 -19.37
CA GLU A 86 9.45 18.07 -19.94
C GLU A 86 9.69 16.88 -18.99
N LYS A 87 9.89 17.14 -17.71
CA LYS A 87 10.13 16.06 -16.71
C LYS A 87 9.03 15.00 -16.63
N TYR A 88 7.82 15.29 -17.16
CA TYR A 88 6.68 14.38 -17.20
C TYR A 88 6.48 13.71 -18.56
N GLU A 89 7.35 14.00 -19.53
CA GLU A 89 7.18 13.57 -20.93
C GLU A 89 7.12 12.04 -21.07
N SER A 90 8.05 11.31 -20.44
CA SER A 90 8.07 9.83 -20.51
C SER A 90 6.82 9.20 -19.88
N GLN A 91 6.31 9.76 -18.77
CA GLN A 91 5.07 9.30 -18.17
C GLN A 91 3.86 9.52 -19.07
N ASP A 92 3.72 10.72 -19.65
CA ASP A 92 2.61 11.02 -20.57
C ASP A 92 2.69 10.14 -21.81
N LYS A 93 3.87 9.95 -22.38
CA LYS A 93 4.10 9.05 -23.53
C LYS A 93 3.68 7.61 -23.21
N TRP A 94 4.04 7.10 -22.00
CA TRP A 94 3.63 5.77 -21.56
C TRP A 94 2.11 5.61 -21.50
N LEU A 95 1.41 6.57 -20.90
CA LEU A 95 -0.04 6.54 -20.76
C LEU A 95 -0.76 6.71 -22.13
N VAL A 96 -0.22 7.54 -23.02
CA VAL A 96 -0.75 7.72 -24.37
C VAL A 96 -0.52 6.46 -25.21
N ALA A 97 0.68 5.87 -25.15
CA ALA A 97 0.99 4.62 -25.85
C ALA A 97 0.07 3.46 -25.43
N ASN A 98 -0.31 3.42 -24.17
CA ASN A 98 -1.22 2.43 -23.61
C ASN A 98 -2.71 2.84 -23.68
N ASP A 99 -3.10 3.84 -24.46
CA ASP A 99 -4.49 4.30 -24.67
C ASP A 99 -5.26 4.71 -23.39
N VAL A 100 -4.59 5.11 -22.35
CA VAL A 100 -5.25 5.46 -21.08
C VAL A 100 -6.32 6.54 -21.26
N PRO A 101 -6.09 7.66 -21.96
CA PRO A 101 -7.11 8.70 -22.15
C PRO A 101 -8.35 8.20 -22.92
N ALA A 102 -8.15 7.49 -24.04
CA ALA A 102 -9.24 7.00 -24.88
C ALA A 102 -10.04 5.90 -24.17
N ARG A 103 -9.34 4.95 -23.52
CA ARG A 103 -9.97 3.87 -22.75
C ARG A 103 -10.73 4.42 -21.55
N SER A 104 -10.23 5.45 -20.88
CA SER A 104 -10.94 6.07 -19.75
C SER A 104 -12.28 6.69 -20.20
N ALA A 105 -12.33 7.33 -21.35
CA ALA A 105 -13.58 7.83 -21.93
C ALA A 105 -14.55 6.68 -22.29
N GLN A 106 -14.03 5.58 -22.81
CA GLN A 106 -14.82 4.36 -23.06
C GLN A 106 -15.33 3.75 -21.75
N TRP A 107 -14.47 3.55 -20.77
CA TRP A 107 -14.82 2.97 -19.48
C TRP A 107 -15.84 3.81 -18.71
N PHE A 108 -15.74 5.16 -18.78
CA PHE A 108 -16.75 6.03 -18.19
C PHE A 108 -18.14 5.78 -18.79
N ARG A 109 -18.24 5.64 -20.11
CA ARG A 109 -19.52 5.32 -20.79
C ARG A 109 -20.06 3.92 -20.45
N GLN A 110 -19.17 2.99 -20.08
CA GLN A 110 -19.53 1.61 -19.72
C GLN A 110 -19.92 1.46 -18.23
N GLN A 111 -19.71 2.50 -17.40
CA GLN A 111 -20.22 2.48 -16.03
C GLN A 111 -21.74 2.44 -16.01
N THR A 112 -22.31 1.86 -14.95
CA THR A 112 -23.76 1.98 -14.72
C THR A 112 -24.18 3.46 -14.63
N PRO A 113 -25.44 3.80 -15.00
CA PRO A 113 -25.91 5.20 -14.90
C PRO A 113 -25.75 5.76 -13.48
N GLN A 114 -25.92 4.93 -12.43
CA GLN A 114 -25.71 5.35 -11.06
C GLN A 114 -24.22 5.64 -10.78
N MET A 115 -23.31 4.79 -11.25
CA MET A 115 -21.88 5.01 -11.03
C MET A 115 -21.38 6.23 -11.81
N GLN A 116 -21.88 6.50 -13.02
CA GLN A 116 -21.59 7.75 -13.74
C GLN A 116 -21.96 8.98 -12.93
N LYS A 117 -23.19 9.00 -12.34
CA LYS A 117 -23.63 10.09 -11.46
C LYS A 117 -22.75 10.23 -10.22
N ASN A 118 -22.37 9.13 -9.61
CA ASN A 118 -21.49 9.12 -8.44
C ASN A 118 -20.12 9.74 -8.76
N LEU A 119 -19.54 9.39 -9.91
CA LEU A 119 -18.24 9.92 -10.36
C LEU A 119 -18.33 11.42 -10.66
N GLU A 120 -19.39 11.87 -11.31
CA GLU A 120 -19.62 13.30 -11.57
C GLU A 120 -19.88 14.07 -10.25
N ALA A 121 -20.57 13.47 -9.29
CA ALA A 121 -20.80 14.08 -7.98
C ALA A 121 -19.48 14.25 -7.21
N PHE A 122 -18.61 13.24 -7.21
CA PHE A 122 -17.28 13.33 -6.61
C PHE A 122 -16.45 14.46 -7.24
N ALA A 123 -16.39 14.51 -8.58
CA ALA A 123 -15.70 15.57 -9.30
C ALA A 123 -16.27 16.96 -8.97
N ALA A 124 -17.59 17.06 -8.85
CA ALA A 124 -18.27 18.30 -8.48
C ALA A 124 -17.92 18.73 -7.05
N GLY A 125 -17.79 17.80 -6.11
CA GLY A 125 -17.35 18.09 -4.73
C GLY A 125 -15.93 18.67 -4.69
N VAL A 126 -14.99 18.10 -5.44
CA VAL A 126 -13.63 18.65 -5.59
C VAL A 126 -13.65 20.05 -6.18
N ASN A 127 -14.41 20.25 -7.25
CA ASN A 127 -14.53 21.55 -7.93
C ASN A 127 -15.16 22.61 -7.00
N ALA A 128 -16.14 22.21 -6.20
CA ALA A 128 -16.81 23.12 -5.26
C ALA A 128 -15.87 23.59 -4.16
N TYR A 129 -15.08 22.67 -3.57
CA TYR A 129 -14.06 23.08 -2.60
C TYR A 129 -13.04 24.05 -3.21
N ALA A 130 -12.52 23.72 -4.39
CA ALA A 130 -11.51 24.54 -5.06
C ALA A 130 -12.05 25.94 -5.43
N ALA A 131 -13.33 26.05 -5.77
CA ALA A 131 -14.00 27.33 -6.05
C ALA A 131 -14.24 28.15 -4.77
N ALA A 132 -14.63 27.50 -3.67
CA ALA A 132 -14.89 28.16 -2.39
C ALA A 132 -13.58 28.58 -1.67
N HIS A 133 -12.48 27.87 -1.92
CA HIS A 133 -11.19 28.07 -1.23
C HIS A 133 -10.02 28.19 -2.25
N PRO A 134 -10.08 29.19 -3.18
CA PRO A 134 -9.07 29.29 -4.24
C PRO A 134 -7.66 29.60 -3.74
N ASP A 135 -7.52 30.17 -2.56
CA ASP A 135 -6.26 30.45 -1.87
C ASP A 135 -5.59 29.16 -1.31
N ARG A 136 -6.38 28.11 -1.08
CA ARG A 136 -5.89 26.80 -0.61
C ARG A 136 -5.39 25.92 -1.73
N ILE A 137 -5.64 26.26 -2.99
CA ILE A 137 -5.20 25.52 -4.16
C ILE A 137 -3.98 26.19 -4.78
N ALA A 138 -2.86 25.48 -4.84
CA ALA A 138 -1.62 25.98 -5.42
C ALA A 138 -1.81 26.39 -6.89
N PRO A 139 -1.27 27.54 -7.31
CA PRO A 139 -1.49 28.07 -8.66
C PRO A 139 -1.16 27.11 -9.78
N GLU A 140 -0.10 26.32 -9.63
CA GLU A 140 0.37 25.39 -10.65
C GLU A 140 -0.57 24.20 -10.90
N VAL A 141 -1.43 23.83 -9.94
CA VAL A 141 -2.37 22.72 -10.12
C VAL A 141 -3.78 23.18 -10.54
N LYS A 142 -4.09 24.48 -10.46
CA LYS A 142 -5.40 25.04 -10.88
C LYS A 142 -5.72 24.76 -12.35
N VAL A 143 -4.69 24.60 -13.20
CA VAL A 143 -4.84 24.29 -14.64
C VAL A 143 -5.60 22.97 -14.88
N VAL A 144 -5.69 22.09 -13.89
CA VAL A 144 -6.39 20.81 -13.96
C VAL A 144 -7.92 20.96 -13.77
N LEU A 145 -8.37 22.05 -13.13
CA LEU A 145 -9.79 22.34 -12.92
C LEU A 145 -10.49 22.81 -14.20
N PRO A 146 -11.78 22.51 -14.38
CA PRO A 146 -12.60 21.64 -13.55
C PRO A 146 -12.35 20.16 -13.81
N LEU A 147 -12.56 19.33 -12.77
CA LEU A 147 -12.59 17.88 -12.91
C LEU A 147 -13.94 17.39 -13.43
N ARG A 148 -13.94 16.20 -14.04
CA ARG A 148 -15.10 15.45 -14.51
C ARG A 148 -15.00 13.99 -14.10
N GLY A 149 -16.09 13.26 -14.13
CA GLY A 149 -16.12 11.84 -13.75
C GLY A 149 -15.14 10.95 -14.53
N VAL A 150 -14.85 11.30 -15.79
CA VAL A 150 -13.86 10.58 -16.62
C VAL A 150 -12.42 10.69 -16.06
N ASP A 151 -12.08 11.77 -15.37
CA ASP A 151 -10.75 11.95 -14.77
C ASP A 151 -10.52 10.95 -13.64
N ILE A 152 -11.57 10.62 -12.91
CA ILE A 152 -11.52 9.62 -11.83
C ILE A 152 -11.29 8.23 -12.41
N ILE A 153 -11.93 7.88 -13.53
CA ILE A 153 -11.68 6.63 -14.26
C ILE A 153 -10.23 6.57 -14.76
N ALA A 154 -9.72 7.69 -15.31
CA ALA A 154 -8.33 7.76 -15.76
C ALA A 154 -7.35 7.54 -14.60
N HIS A 155 -7.63 8.12 -13.43
CA HIS A 155 -6.81 7.92 -12.25
C HIS A 155 -6.89 6.48 -11.72
N ALA A 156 -8.06 5.89 -11.65
CA ALA A 156 -8.22 4.50 -11.26
C ALA A 156 -7.46 3.55 -12.21
N GLN A 157 -7.56 3.78 -13.53
CA GLN A 157 -6.83 3.00 -14.53
C GLN A 157 -5.31 3.17 -14.40
N ARG A 158 -4.82 4.43 -14.29
CA ARG A 158 -3.40 4.72 -14.10
C ARG A 158 -2.88 4.03 -12.84
N LEU A 159 -3.58 4.14 -11.73
CA LEU A 159 -3.17 3.55 -10.46
C LEU A 159 -3.18 2.02 -10.51
N MET A 160 -4.30 1.41 -10.94
CA MET A 160 -4.49 -0.04 -10.87
C MET A 160 -3.74 -0.79 -11.97
N ASN A 161 -3.95 -0.42 -13.23
CA ASN A 161 -3.38 -1.16 -14.36
C ASN A 161 -1.95 -0.75 -14.67
N PHE A 162 -1.61 0.54 -14.56
CA PHE A 162 -0.31 1.10 -14.97
C PHE A 162 0.56 1.58 -13.78
N GLY A 163 0.10 1.42 -12.55
CA GLY A 163 0.88 1.57 -11.34
C GLY A 163 1.17 0.21 -10.71
N TYR A 164 0.11 -0.48 -10.26
CA TYR A 164 0.29 -1.76 -9.57
C TYR A 164 0.66 -2.92 -10.50
N ILE A 165 0.03 -3.06 -11.68
CA ILE A 165 0.22 -4.21 -12.58
C ILE A 165 1.41 -3.98 -13.50
N ALA A 166 1.33 -3.02 -14.42
CA ALA A 166 2.26 -2.84 -15.54
C ALA A 166 2.78 -1.40 -15.56
N SER A 167 3.56 -1.00 -14.55
CA SER A 167 4.29 0.27 -14.63
C SER A 167 5.37 0.21 -15.72
N ASP A 168 5.76 1.36 -16.26
CA ASP A 168 6.84 1.47 -17.24
C ASP A 168 8.14 0.83 -16.73
N ARG A 169 8.49 1.03 -15.47
CA ARG A 169 9.66 0.42 -14.84
C ARG A 169 9.58 -1.10 -14.80
N LYS A 170 8.43 -1.66 -14.40
CA LYS A 170 8.23 -3.12 -14.40
C LYS A 170 8.34 -3.72 -15.79
N VAL A 171 7.74 -3.07 -16.79
CA VAL A 171 7.68 -3.59 -18.15
C VAL A 171 9.00 -3.39 -18.89
N LEU A 172 9.61 -2.19 -18.75
CA LEU A 172 10.76 -1.81 -19.55
C LEU A 172 12.11 -2.11 -18.86
N THR A 173 12.14 -2.21 -17.52
CA THR A 173 13.42 -2.34 -16.78
C THR A 173 13.52 -3.66 -16.05
N ASP A 174 12.64 -3.90 -15.06
CA ASP A 174 12.72 -5.09 -14.21
C ASP A 174 11.34 -5.48 -13.70
N PRO A 175 10.78 -6.61 -14.17
CA PRO A 175 9.47 -7.10 -13.73
C PRO A 175 9.37 -7.40 -12.22
N SER A 176 10.50 -7.59 -11.53
CA SER A 176 10.54 -7.85 -10.10
C SER A 176 10.38 -6.59 -9.24
N ILE A 177 10.39 -5.40 -9.85
CA ILE A 177 10.21 -4.13 -9.14
C ILE A 177 8.85 -4.11 -8.45
N ASN A 178 8.87 -4.00 -7.14
CA ASN A 178 7.67 -3.79 -6.34
C ASN A 178 7.57 -2.32 -5.91
N GLU A 179 7.01 -1.49 -6.77
CA GLU A 179 6.73 -0.07 -6.46
C GLU A 179 5.53 0.09 -5.52
N ALA A 180 4.71 -0.95 -5.43
CA ALA A 180 3.47 -0.93 -4.66
C ALA A 180 3.66 -1.08 -3.15
N GLY A 181 4.88 -1.35 -2.68
CA GLY A 181 5.17 -1.51 -1.26
C GLY A 181 4.76 -2.86 -0.68
N GLY A 182 4.43 -2.88 0.59
CA GLY A 182 4.04 -4.07 1.33
C GLY A 182 2.74 -3.85 2.12
N SER A 183 2.35 -4.87 2.87
CA SER A 183 1.20 -4.80 3.79
C SER A 183 1.26 -5.94 4.79
N ASN A 184 0.51 -5.80 5.90
CA ASN A 184 0.16 -6.91 6.79
C ASN A 184 -1.36 -6.99 6.90
N ALA A 185 -1.91 -8.19 6.95
CA ALA A 185 -3.31 -8.41 7.21
C ALA A 185 -3.53 -9.70 7.99
N TRP A 186 -4.47 -9.68 8.93
CA TRP A 186 -4.93 -10.83 9.67
C TRP A 186 -6.46 -10.85 9.75
N ALA A 187 -7.05 -12.04 9.69
CA ALA A 187 -8.40 -12.26 10.19
C ALA A 187 -8.41 -13.45 11.15
N VAL A 188 -9.15 -13.31 12.25
CA VAL A 188 -9.25 -14.30 13.33
C VAL A 188 -10.71 -14.68 13.51
N ALA A 189 -11.01 -15.97 13.42
CA ALA A 189 -12.34 -16.51 13.62
C ALA A 189 -12.75 -16.53 15.11
N PRO A 190 -14.04 -16.61 15.44
CA PRO A 190 -14.53 -16.76 16.80
C PRO A 190 -13.91 -17.93 17.57
N SER A 191 -13.59 -19.03 16.87
CA SER A 191 -12.93 -20.20 17.45
C SER A 191 -11.54 -19.92 18.03
N ARG A 192 -10.85 -18.90 17.54
CA ARG A 192 -9.50 -18.47 17.98
C ARG A 192 -9.52 -17.17 18.78
N SER A 193 -10.62 -16.47 18.82
CA SER A 193 -10.78 -15.24 19.61
C SER A 193 -11.15 -15.56 21.07
N ALA A 194 -10.58 -14.85 22.02
CA ALA A 194 -10.93 -14.97 23.43
C ALA A 194 -12.35 -14.46 23.73
N SER A 195 -12.81 -13.45 22.99
CA SER A 195 -14.16 -12.88 23.09
C SER A 195 -15.22 -13.71 22.34
N GLY A 196 -14.80 -14.68 21.51
CA GLY A 196 -15.69 -15.41 20.62
C GLY A 196 -16.23 -14.55 19.47
N LYS A 197 -15.56 -13.44 19.13
CA LYS A 197 -15.88 -12.53 18.02
C LYS A 197 -14.78 -12.54 16.98
N ALA A 198 -15.15 -12.40 15.71
CA ALA A 198 -14.14 -12.28 14.65
C ALA A 198 -13.37 -10.96 14.77
N MET A 199 -12.08 -10.98 14.34
CA MET A 199 -11.22 -9.80 14.32
C MET A 199 -10.55 -9.63 12.97
N LEU A 200 -10.26 -8.38 12.58
CA LEU A 200 -9.60 -8.02 11.33
C LEU A 200 -8.50 -6.99 11.58
N LEU A 201 -7.31 -7.20 10.98
CA LEU A 201 -6.23 -6.22 10.87
C LEU A 201 -6.09 -5.79 9.42
N ALA A 202 -6.09 -4.49 9.18
CA ALA A 202 -5.67 -3.85 7.95
C ALA A 202 -4.42 -3.00 8.21
N ASN A 203 -3.33 -3.22 7.45
CA ASN A 203 -2.09 -2.49 7.64
C ASN A 203 -1.26 -2.42 6.34
N PRO A 204 -1.60 -1.52 5.40
CA PRO A 204 -0.77 -1.24 4.25
C PRO A 204 0.56 -0.57 4.63
N HIS A 205 1.63 -0.90 3.87
CA HIS A 205 2.95 -0.30 3.98
C HIS A 205 3.29 0.37 2.65
N LEU A 206 3.31 1.69 2.62
CA LEU A 206 3.49 2.47 1.40
C LEU A 206 4.50 3.61 1.62
N PRO A 207 4.88 4.34 0.55
CA PRO A 207 5.72 5.53 0.68
C PRO A 207 5.13 6.55 1.64
N TRP A 208 6.00 7.20 2.42
CA TRP A 208 5.61 8.26 3.34
C TRP A 208 5.53 9.63 2.67
N ALA A 209 6.29 9.84 1.58
CA ALA A 209 6.15 11.05 0.78
C ALA A 209 4.81 11.07 0.04
N PRO A 210 4.09 12.20 0.01
CA PRO A 210 2.83 12.32 -0.71
C PRO A 210 2.96 11.90 -2.18
N SER A 211 2.13 10.94 -2.60
CA SER A 211 2.15 10.33 -3.93
C SER A 211 0.79 9.73 -4.29
N GLN A 212 0.70 9.10 -5.46
CA GLN A 212 -0.48 8.33 -5.85
C GLN A 212 -0.82 7.17 -4.90
N LEU A 213 0.07 6.84 -3.97
CA LEU A 213 -0.11 5.77 -2.98
C LEU A 213 -0.46 6.32 -1.59
N THR A 214 -0.63 7.64 -1.43
CA THR A 214 -1.05 8.29 -0.18
C THR A 214 -2.47 7.88 0.17
N TYR A 215 -2.67 7.45 1.43
CA TYR A 215 -4.00 7.10 1.94
C TYR A 215 -4.73 8.30 2.51
N TYR A 216 -6.04 8.20 2.45
CA TYR A 216 -7.01 9.08 3.09
C TYR A 216 -8.05 8.26 3.83
N GLU A 217 -8.22 8.54 5.12
CA GLU A 217 -9.19 7.89 6.00
C GLU A 217 -10.49 8.68 6.02
N ALA A 218 -11.63 7.98 5.99
CA ALA A 218 -12.95 8.62 6.01
C ALA A 218 -14.05 7.65 6.46
N GLN A 219 -15.18 8.21 6.88
CA GLN A 219 -16.45 7.51 7.01
C GLN A 219 -17.47 8.08 6.02
N ILE A 220 -18.20 7.21 5.34
CA ILE A 220 -19.25 7.60 4.40
C ILE A 220 -20.56 6.91 4.84
N THR A 221 -21.56 7.72 5.13
CA THR A 221 -22.93 7.30 5.46
C THR A 221 -23.92 7.91 4.50
N ALA A 222 -24.54 7.07 3.67
CA ALA A 222 -25.54 7.43 2.68
C ALA A 222 -26.55 6.28 2.56
N PRO A 223 -27.72 6.46 1.90
CA PRO A 223 -28.65 5.36 1.69
C PRO A 223 -28.01 4.14 1.08
N GLY A 224 -28.07 2.98 1.76
CA GLY A 224 -27.44 1.73 1.34
C GLY A 224 -25.91 1.63 1.52
N LEU A 225 -25.27 2.67 2.01
CA LEU A 225 -23.83 2.71 2.26
C LEU A 225 -23.55 3.26 3.66
N ALA A 226 -22.89 2.49 4.51
CA ALA A 226 -22.33 2.97 5.77
C ALA A 226 -21.00 2.22 5.96
N ILE A 227 -19.89 2.90 5.72
CA ILE A 227 -18.56 2.29 5.76
C ILE A 227 -17.55 3.29 6.34
N TYR A 228 -16.66 2.79 7.19
CA TYR A 228 -15.46 3.47 7.67
C TYR A 228 -14.23 2.79 7.09
N GLY A 229 -13.22 3.55 6.69
CA GLY A 229 -12.00 2.95 6.18
C GLY A 229 -11.06 3.94 5.50
N ALA A 230 -10.23 3.43 4.60
CA ALA A 230 -9.26 4.23 3.87
C ALA A 230 -9.17 3.85 2.38
N THR A 231 -8.70 4.80 1.59
CA THR A 231 -8.40 4.61 0.18
C THR A 231 -7.22 5.47 -0.25
N GLN A 232 -6.64 5.22 -1.42
CA GLN A 232 -5.69 6.18 -1.98
C GLN A 232 -6.41 7.46 -2.39
N VAL A 233 -5.75 8.59 -2.14
CA VAL A 233 -6.23 9.92 -2.57
C VAL A 233 -6.56 9.90 -4.07
N GLY A 234 -7.71 10.44 -4.43
CA GLY A 234 -8.21 10.47 -5.81
C GLY A 234 -9.15 9.30 -6.16
N LEU A 235 -9.27 8.27 -5.34
CA LEU A 235 -10.30 7.24 -5.52
C LEU A 235 -11.58 7.62 -4.77
N PRO A 236 -12.76 7.44 -5.38
CA PRO A 236 -14.04 7.89 -4.81
C PRO A 236 -14.71 6.83 -3.92
N VAL A 237 -14.07 5.70 -3.67
CA VAL A 237 -14.55 4.56 -2.89
C VAL A 237 -13.50 4.09 -1.90
N LEU A 238 -13.92 3.56 -0.74
CA LEU A 238 -12.98 3.00 0.23
C LEU A 238 -12.55 1.60 -0.22
N ARG A 239 -11.24 1.38 -0.29
CA ARG A 239 -10.63 0.11 -0.70
C ARG A 239 -10.34 -0.82 0.46
N PHE A 240 -10.24 -0.28 1.64
CA PHE A 240 -10.09 -0.96 2.92
C PHE A 240 -11.19 -0.41 3.80
N GLY A 241 -11.92 -1.27 4.47
CA GLY A 241 -12.96 -0.72 5.31
C GLY A 241 -13.73 -1.76 6.08
N PHE A 242 -14.57 -1.26 6.95
CA PHE A 242 -15.50 -2.06 7.74
C PHE A 242 -16.78 -1.27 7.96
N ASN A 243 -17.85 -2.02 8.19
CA ASN A 243 -19.13 -1.54 8.62
C ASN A 243 -19.57 -2.33 9.87
N ASN A 244 -20.80 -2.19 10.30
CA ASN A 244 -21.27 -2.89 11.50
C ASN A 244 -21.32 -4.42 11.37
N ASP A 245 -21.26 -4.94 10.15
CA ASP A 245 -21.50 -6.35 9.85
C ASP A 245 -20.22 -7.08 9.42
N LEU A 246 -19.36 -6.42 8.66
CA LEU A 246 -18.16 -7.01 8.06
C LEU A 246 -17.04 -5.98 7.85
N GLY A 247 -15.84 -6.50 7.57
CA GLY A 247 -14.71 -5.71 7.13
C GLY A 247 -13.82 -6.46 6.16
N PHE A 248 -13.05 -5.70 5.37
CA PHE A 248 -12.12 -6.24 4.40
C PHE A 248 -10.89 -5.36 4.21
N THR A 249 -9.80 -6.01 3.85
CA THR A 249 -8.52 -5.35 3.56
C THR A 249 -7.82 -6.04 2.40
N ASN A 250 -6.81 -5.36 1.87
CA ASN A 250 -6.00 -5.87 0.76
C ASN A 250 -4.52 -5.91 1.14
N THR A 251 -3.79 -6.90 0.62
CA THR A 251 -2.32 -6.89 0.58
C THR A 251 -1.86 -7.08 -0.86
N VAL A 252 -0.72 -6.52 -1.24
CA VAL A 252 -0.13 -6.77 -2.56
C VAL A 252 0.22 -8.25 -2.66
N ASN A 253 -0.25 -8.93 -3.69
CA ASN A 253 0.04 -10.34 -3.95
C ASN A 253 1.23 -10.52 -4.91
N THR A 254 1.58 -11.77 -5.21
CA THR A 254 2.75 -12.14 -6.01
C THR A 254 2.42 -12.45 -7.47
N MET A 255 1.17 -12.22 -7.90
CA MET A 255 0.73 -12.60 -9.24
C MET A 255 1.28 -11.69 -10.34
N GLN A 256 1.42 -12.27 -11.54
CA GLN A 256 1.84 -11.55 -12.75
C GLN A 256 0.62 -11.26 -13.64
N GLY A 257 0.14 -10.01 -13.60
CA GLY A 257 -1.05 -9.56 -14.36
C GLY A 257 -0.76 -9.02 -15.76
N PHE A 258 0.45 -9.14 -16.28
CA PHE A 258 0.82 -8.77 -17.65
C PHE A 258 1.80 -9.76 -18.26
N THR A 259 1.94 -9.74 -19.58
CA THR A 259 2.93 -10.53 -20.31
C THR A 259 3.65 -9.65 -21.33
N SER A 260 4.98 -9.69 -21.33
CA SER A 260 5.83 -9.13 -22.35
C SER A 260 6.16 -10.19 -23.40
N TYR A 261 5.82 -9.94 -24.66
CA TYR A 261 6.08 -10.85 -25.78
C TYR A 261 7.28 -10.36 -26.59
N LYS A 262 8.37 -11.12 -26.59
CA LYS A 262 9.54 -10.82 -27.40
C LYS A 262 9.21 -11.03 -28.88
N LEU A 263 9.18 -9.95 -29.64
CA LEU A 263 8.87 -9.98 -31.06
C LEU A 263 10.11 -10.39 -31.88
N VAL A 264 9.85 -10.96 -33.07
CA VAL A 264 10.84 -11.19 -34.13
C VAL A 264 10.43 -10.27 -35.30
N PRO A 265 11.00 -9.04 -35.39
CA PRO A 265 10.70 -8.14 -36.49
C PRO A 265 11.17 -8.76 -37.83
N GLU A 266 10.35 -8.58 -38.88
CA GLU A 266 10.62 -9.10 -40.20
C GLU A 266 10.12 -8.13 -41.30
N GLY A 267 11.00 -7.41 -41.97
CA GLY A 267 10.62 -6.31 -42.87
C GLY A 267 9.86 -5.21 -42.11
N ASP A 268 8.72 -4.79 -42.64
CA ASP A 268 7.85 -3.79 -42.04
C ASP A 268 6.83 -4.41 -41.05
N GLY A 269 7.01 -5.69 -40.71
CA GLY A 269 6.11 -6.44 -39.84
C GLY A 269 6.83 -7.23 -38.75
N TYR A 270 6.19 -8.28 -38.28
CA TYR A 270 6.69 -9.21 -37.28
C TYR A 270 6.27 -10.64 -37.62
N ARG A 271 7.10 -11.63 -37.21
CA ARG A 271 6.77 -13.06 -37.38
C ARG A 271 5.72 -13.49 -36.38
N PHE A 272 4.72 -14.27 -36.86
CA PHE A 272 3.71 -14.90 -36.03
C PHE A 272 3.17 -16.18 -36.70
N ASP A 273 3.30 -17.35 -36.02
CA ASP A 273 2.91 -18.67 -36.53
C ASP A 273 3.43 -18.95 -37.94
N GLY A 274 4.71 -18.65 -38.19
CA GLY A 274 5.41 -18.87 -39.47
C GLY A 274 5.02 -17.90 -40.58
N LYS A 275 4.24 -16.85 -40.29
CA LYS A 275 3.86 -15.79 -41.24
C LYS A 275 4.41 -14.44 -40.79
N THR A 276 4.69 -13.55 -41.71
CA THR A 276 4.92 -12.13 -41.42
C THR A 276 3.58 -11.40 -41.37
N LEU A 277 3.25 -10.84 -40.23
CA LEU A 277 2.08 -9.95 -40.05
C LEU A 277 2.54 -8.50 -40.02
N PRO A 278 1.76 -7.55 -40.61
CA PRO A 278 2.06 -6.13 -40.52
C PRO A 278 1.83 -5.63 -39.08
N PHE A 279 2.58 -4.60 -38.68
CA PHE A 279 2.23 -3.82 -37.50
C PHE A 279 0.96 -2.99 -37.80
N ASP A 280 0.07 -2.90 -36.82
CA ASP A 280 -0.96 -1.87 -36.83
C ASP A 280 -0.31 -0.60 -36.27
N THR A 281 -0.27 0.47 -37.08
CA THR A 281 0.47 1.71 -36.78
C THR A 281 -0.46 2.88 -36.70
N VAL A 282 -0.43 3.60 -35.57
CA VAL A 282 -1.24 4.79 -35.28
C VAL A 282 -0.34 5.94 -34.87
N THR A 283 -0.53 7.13 -35.47
CA THR A 283 0.15 8.33 -34.99
C THR A 283 -0.56 8.85 -33.73
N LYS A 284 0.17 8.89 -32.63
CA LYS A 284 -0.26 9.46 -31.35
C LYS A 284 0.49 10.74 -31.04
N SER A 285 -0.10 11.61 -30.22
CA SER A 285 0.55 12.86 -29.85
C SER A 285 0.21 13.28 -28.42
N TYR A 286 1.11 14.05 -27.82
CA TYR A 286 0.94 14.77 -26.56
C TYR A 286 1.60 16.15 -26.67
N LYS A 287 1.39 17.02 -25.70
CA LYS A 287 1.97 18.36 -25.65
C LYS A 287 2.98 18.48 -24.51
N VAL A 288 4.03 19.25 -24.72
CA VAL A 288 5.08 19.52 -23.73
C VAL A 288 5.23 21.02 -23.56
N LYS A 289 5.04 21.53 -22.34
CA LYS A 289 5.31 22.92 -22.01
C LYS A 289 6.81 23.16 -21.98
N GLN A 290 7.25 24.11 -22.78
CA GLN A 290 8.64 24.53 -22.87
C GLN A 290 9.00 25.53 -21.75
N ALA A 291 10.31 25.79 -21.57
CA ALA A 291 10.80 26.72 -20.56
C ALA A 291 10.28 28.16 -20.74
N ASP A 292 10.00 28.58 -21.97
CA ASP A 292 9.41 29.87 -22.32
C ASP A 292 7.89 29.93 -22.15
N GLY A 293 7.27 28.84 -21.72
CA GLY A 293 5.82 28.72 -21.52
C GLY A 293 5.03 28.30 -22.76
N THR A 294 5.65 28.20 -23.94
CA THR A 294 5.01 27.74 -25.16
C THR A 294 4.71 26.23 -25.10
N LEU A 295 3.78 25.76 -25.92
CA LEU A 295 3.42 24.33 -26.00
C LEU A 295 3.96 23.74 -27.30
N LYS A 296 4.85 22.76 -27.19
CA LYS A 296 5.35 21.95 -28.32
C LYS A 296 4.49 20.69 -28.43
N SER A 297 3.94 20.43 -29.61
CA SER A 297 3.33 19.13 -29.93
C SER A 297 4.39 18.13 -30.29
N VAL A 298 4.35 16.95 -29.65
CA VAL A 298 5.21 15.81 -29.92
C VAL A 298 4.34 14.70 -30.46
N SER A 299 4.67 14.21 -31.66
CA SER A 299 3.99 13.07 -32.28
C SER A 299 4.95 11.90 -32.38
N PHE A 300 4.41 10.70 -32.25
CA PHE A 300 5.15 9.44 -32.42
C PHE A 300 4.25 8.38 -33.06
N GLU A 301 4.86 7.46 -33.79
CA GLU A 301 4.18 6.28 -34.30
C GLU A 301 4.14 5.23 -33.19
N GLU A 302 2.94 4.85 -32.77
CA GLU A 302 2.74 3.68 -31.92
C GLU A 302 2.41 2.51 -32.82
N LYS A 303 3.18 1.44 -32.63
CA LYS A 303 2.97 0.15 -33.31
C LYS A 303 2.28 -0.81 -32.36
N SER A 304 1.37 -1.61 -32.87
CA SER A 304 0.76 -2.70 -32.12
C SER A 304 0.75 -4.00 -32.91
N THR A 305 0.59 -5.09 -32.19
CA THR A 305 0.53 -6.46 -32.68
C THR A 305 -0.70 -7.16 -32.15
N VAL A 306 -0.92 -8.42 -32.46
CA VAL A 306 -1.96 -9.28 -31.84
C VAL A 306 -1.82 -9.36 -30.31
N HIS A 307 -0.67 -9.02 -29.76
CA HIS A 307 -0.41 -9.04 -28.32
C HIS A 307 -0.72 -7.69 -27.65
N GLY A 308 -0.64 -6.58 -28.40
CA GLY A 308 -0.82 -5.21 -27.90
C GLY A 308 0.29 -4.25 -28.35
N PRO A 309 0.44 -3.09 -27.68
CA PRO A 309 1.39 -2.06 -28.03
C PRO A 309 2.85 -2.53 -27.92
N VAL A 310 3.70 -1.98 -28.80
CA VAL A 310 5.09 -2.39 -28.97
C VAL A 310 6.05 -1.39 -28.33
N PHE A 311 7.02 -1.92 -27.59
CA PHE A 311 8.06 -1.14 -26.93
C PHE A 311 9.45 -1.71 -27.22
N THR A 312 10.46 -0.84 -27.24
CA THR A 312 11.86 -1.25 -27.27
C THR A 312 12.43 -1.16 -25.86
N LEU A 313 13.06 -2.23 -25.41
CA LEU A 313 13.69 -2.26 -24.09
C LEU A 313 14.94 -1.35 -24.04
N PRO A 314 15.46 -1.00 -22.85
CA PRO A 314 16.62 -0.11 -22.70
C PRO A 314 17.91 -0.59 -23.36
N ASP A 315 18.02 -1.88 -23.70
CA ASP A 315 19.14 -2.43 -24.46
C ASP A 315 19.17 -1.94 -25.93
N GLY A 316 18.14 -1.23 -26.37
CA GLY A 316 17.98 -0.69 -27.72
C GLY A 316 17.80 -1.73 -28.82
N LYS A 317 17.69 -3.01 -28.48
CA LYS A 317 17.67 -4.16 -29.43
C LYS A 317 16.44 -5.04 -29.25
N THR A 318 16.01 -5.25 -28.03
CA THR A 318 14.88 -6.13 -27.74
C THR A 318 13.56 -5.38 -27.91
N THR A 319 12.75 -5.85 -28.85
CA THR A 319 11.39 -5.35 -29.09
C THR A 319 10.39 -6.29 -28.43
N VAL A 320 9.49 -5.73 -27.63
CA VAL A 320 8.43 -6.48 -26.95
C VAL A 320 7.07 -5.89 -27.23
N ALA A 321 6.05 -6.74 -27.30
CA ALA A 321 4.65 -6.30 -27.22
C ALA A 321 4.11 -6.57 -25.83
N LEU A 322 3.27 -5.68 -25.32
CA LEU A 322 2.72 -5.74 -23.97
C LEU A 322 1.24 -6.14 -23.98
N LYS A 323 0.89 -7.16 -23.20
CA LYS A 323 -0.52 -7.52 -22.94
C LYS A 323 -0.80 -7.46 -21.45
N VAL A 324 -1.71 -6.58 -21.05
CA VAL A 324 -2.10 -6.36 -19.65
C VAL A 324 -3.48 -6.94 -19.40
N ALA A 325 -3.64 -7.70 -18.33
CA ALA A 325 -4.93 -8.24 -17.93
C ALA A 325 -5.83 -7.14 -17.37
N GLY A 326 -7.13 -7.25 -17.63
CA GLY A 326 -8.14 -6.34 -17.08
C GLY A 326 -8.32 -5.02 -17.80
N LEU A 327 -7.72 -4.81 -18.99
CA LEU A 327 -8.00 -3.64 -19.81
C LEU A 327 -9.41 -3.68 -20.45
N ASP A 328 -10.11 -4.79 -20.31
CA ASP A 328 -11.52 -5.01 -20.66
C ASP A 328 -12.46 -4.94 -19.44
N ARG A 329 -11.95 -4.58 -18.24
CA ARG A 329 -12.66 -4.64 -16.95
C ARG A 329 -12.84 -3.24 -16.34
N PRO A 330 -13.89 -2.48 -16.73
CA PRO A 330 -14.07 -1.09 -16.31
C PRO A 330 -14.61 -0.90 -14.90
N GLY A 331 -15.05 -1.96 -14.21
CA GLY A 331 -15.90 -1.91 -13.01
C GLY A 331 -15.17 -1.95 -11.66
N VAL A 332 -13.87 -1.66 -11.59
CA VAL A 332 -13.11 -1.78 -10.33
C VAL A 332 -13.67 -0.92 -9.19
N LEU A 333 -14.10 0.31 -9.49
CA LEU A 333 -14.67 1.23 -8.49
C LEU A 333 -16.05 0.75 -8.04
N GLU A 334 -16.87 0.23 -8.95
CA GLU A 334 -18.18 -0.32 -8.63
C GLU A 334 -18.06 -1.59 -7.77
N GLN A 335 -17.09 -2.47 -8.06
CA GLN A 335 -16.85 -3.64 -7.24
C GLN A 335 -16.47 -3.27 -5.80
N TYR A 336 -15.56 -2.31 -5.58
CA TYR A 336 -15.23 -1.85 -4.23
C TYR A 336 -16.43 -1.20 -3.52
N LEU A 337 -17.25 -0.44 -4.25
CA LEU A 337 -18.49 0.13 -3.69
C LEU A 337 -19.45 -0.96 -3.23
N GLU A 338 -19.63 -2.02 -4.02
CA GLU A 338 -20.49 -3.15 -3.67
C GLU A 338 -19.92 -3.96 -2.48
N MET A 339 -18.61 -4.16 -2.43
CA MET A 339 -17.96 -4.77 -1.26
C MET A 339 -18.25 -3.94 0.00
N GLY A 340 -18.16 -2.61 -0.07
CA GLY A 340 -18.49 -1.70 1.04
C GLY A 340 -19.97 -1.68 1.44
N LYS A 341 -20.88 -1.91 0.50
CA LYS A 341 -22.33 -2.02 0.72
C LYS A 341 -22.77 -3.38 1.27
N ALA A 342 -21.93 -4.42 1.15
CA ALA A 342 -22.26 -5.76 1.61
C ALA A 342 -22.55 -5.78 3.13
N ARG A 343 -23.48 -6.65 3.56
CA ARG A 343 -23.88 -6.81 4.94
C ARG A 343 -23.71 -8.25 5.45
N ASP A 344 -23.36 -9.16 4.57
CA ASP A 344 -23.09 -10.56 4.84
C ASP A 344 -22.08 -11.13 3.84
N TRP A 345 -21.65 -12.36 4.13
CA TRP A 345 -20.74 -13.09 3.27
C TRP A 345 -21.26 -13.27 1.84
N GLY A 346 -22.55 -13.64 1.69
CA GLY A 346 -23.12 -13.91 0.37
C GLY A 346 -23.10 -12.68 -0.55
N ALA A 347 -23.47 -11.51 -0.02
CA ALA A 347 -23.39 -10.24 -0.74
C ALA A 347 -21.94 -9.87 -1.07
N PHE A 348 -21.01 -10.09 -0.13
CA PHE A 348 -19.59 -9.81 -0.34
C PHE A 348 -18.97 -10.72 -1.39
N GLU A 349 -19.23 -12.05 -1.34
CA GLU A 349 -18.76 -13.01 -2.33
C GLU A 349 -19.31 -12.69 -3.72
N LYS A 350 -20.60 -12.31 -3.81
CA LYS A 350 -21.19 -11.87 -5.09
C LYS A 350 -20.43 -10.70 -5.71
N ALA A 351 -19.97 -9.74 -4.91
CA ALA A 351 -19.14 -8.63 -5.37
C ALA A 351 -17.75 -9.13 -5.82
N LEU A 352 -17.11 -10.07 -5.09
CA LEU A 352 -15.82 -10.66 -5.48
C LEU A 352 -15.89 -11.39 -6.81
N ARG A 353 -16.96 -12.12 -7.07
CA ARG A 353 -17.18 -12.92 -8.30
C ARG A 353 -17.25 -12.06 -9.57
N LYS A 354 -17.42 -10.74 -9.46
CA LYS A 354 -17.34 -9.82 -10.60
C LYS A 354 -15.94 -9.71 -11.21
N MET A 355 -14.91 -10.04 -10.46
CA MET A 355 -13.51 -10.06 -10.90
C MET A 355 -13.11 -8.79 -11.65
N GLN A 356 -13.33 -7.63 -11.05
CA GLN A 356 -12.93 -6.32 -11.58
C GLN A 356 -11.69 -5.77 -10.88
N VAL A 357 -11.41 -6.21 -9.64
CA VAL A 357 -10.19 -5.85 -8.91
C VAL A 357 -9.02 -6.61 -9.51
N VAL A 358 -8.10 -5.87 -10.11
CA VAL A 358 -7.06 -6.41 -11.01
C VAL A 358 -5.98 -7.24 -10.30
N MET A 359 -5.68 -6.93 -9.03
CA MET A 359 -4.77 -7.69 -8.17
C MET A 359 -5.07 -7.39 -6.69
N PHE A 360 -4.47 -8.05 -5.80
CA PHE A 360 -4.44 -7.98 -4.34
C PHE A 360 -5.01 -9.22 -3.67
N ASN A 361 -4.31 -9.72 -2.65
CA ASN A 361 -4.97 -10.60 -1.69
C ASN A 361 -6.11 -9.85 -1.01
N ILE A 362 -7.22 -10.52 -0.79
CA ILE A 362 -8.34 -9.99 -0.02
C ILE A 362 -8.46 -10.81 1.25
N ILE A 363 -8.45 -10.11 2.38
CA ILE A 363 -8.69 -10.67 3.70
C ILE A 363 -9.98 -10.05 4.24
N TYR A 364 -10.86 -10.89 4.77
CA TYR A 364 -12.19 -10.54 5.21
C TYR A 364 -12.49 -11.16 6.57
N ALA A 365 -13.33 -10.47 7.35
CA ALA A 365 -13.96 -11.00 8.55
C ALA A 365 -15.34 -10.38 8.73
N ASP A 366 -16.27 -11.11 9.36
CA ASP A 366 -17.60 -10.61 9.64
C ASP A 366 -18.12 -10.96 11.04
N ARG A 367 -19.24 -10.34 11.39
CA ARG A 367 -19.94 -10.54 12.67
C ARG A 367 -20.51 -11.95 12.80
N ALA A 368 -20.86 -12.63 11.70
CA ALA A 368 -21.34 -14.01 11.70
C ALA A 368 -20.22 -15.01 12.03
N GLY A 369 -18.97 -14.57 11.90
CA GLY A 369 -17.79 -15.34 12.26
C GLY A 369 -17.00 -15.90 11.08
N HIS A 370 -17.41 -15.57 9.86
CA HIS A 370 -16.65 -15.97 8.66
C HIS A 370 -15.36 -15.19 8.55
N ILE A 371 -14.30 -15.86 8.10
CA ILE A 371 -13.01 -15.25 7.72
C ILE A 371 -12.58 -15.79 6.36
N LEU A 372 -12.00 -14.93 5.53
CA LEU A 372 -11.51 -15.31 4.20
C LEU A 372 -10.08 -14.85 3.96
N TYR A 373 -9.30 -15.68 3.31
CA TYR A 373 -8.16 -15.31 2.46
C TYR A 373 -8.47 -15.65 1.01
N LEU A 374 -8.24 -14.72 0.09
CA LEU A 374 -8.35 -14.93 -1.36
C LEU A 374 -7.14 -14.30 -2.05
N ASP A 375 -6.38 -15.07 -2.82
CA ASP A 375 -5.37 -14.57 -3.77
C ASP A 375 -6.09 -14.04 -5.01
N ASN A 376 -6.68 -12.83 -4.90
CA ASN A 376 -7.52 -12.25 -5.92
C ASN A 376 -6.71 -11.51 -6.99
N GLY A 377 -7.17 -11.62 -8.24
CA GLY A 377 -6.69 -10.80 -9.34
C GLY A 377 -7.01 -11.38 -10.71
N LEU A 378 -6.67 -10.63 -11.74
CA LEU A 378 -6.88 -11.02 -13.14
C LEU A 378 -5.63 -11.72 -13.67
N LEU A 379 -5.44 -12.97 -13.25
CA LEU A 379 -4.31 -13.80 -13.65
C LEU A 379 -4.56 -14.40 -15.04
N PRO A 380 -3.69 -14.17 -16.05
CA PRO A 380 -3.80 -14.80 -17.35
C PRO A 380 -3.78 -16.33 -17.27
N LYS A 381 -4.63 -17.00 -18.07
CA LYS A 381 -4.60 -18.46 -18.24
C LYS A 381 -3.50 -18.84 -19.23
N HIS A 382 -2.48 -19.52 -18.75
CA HIS A 382 -1.39 -20.01 -19.56
C HIS A 382 -1.50 -21.53 -19.78
N ALA A 383 -1.08 -22.00 -20.94
CA ALA A 383 -1.14 -23.42 -21.27
C ALA A 383 -0.09 -24.24 -20.49
N SER A 384 1.05 -23.64 -20.15
CA SER A 384 2.16 -24.28 -19.42
C SER A 384 3.13 -23.20 -18.89
N GLY A 385 4.22 -23.61 -18.26
CA GLY A 385 5.24 -22.74 -17.70
C GLY A 385 5.01 -22.44 -16.23
N ASP A 386 6.00 -21.80 -15.62
CA ASP A 386 5.96 -21.33 -14.24
C ASP A 386 5.96 -19.81 -14.16
N LEU A 387 5.86 -19.26 -12.96
CA LEU A 387 5.86 -17.81 -12.76
C LEU A 387 7.16 -17.16 -13.26
N LYS A 388 8.32 -17.83 -13.09
CA LYS A 388 9.61 -17.32 -13.55
C LYS A 388 9.61 -17.16 -15.08
N TYR A 389 9.10 -18.15 -15.82
CA TYR A 389 8.97 -18.09 -17.26
C TYR A 389 8.09 -16.91 -17.70
N TRP A 390 6.93 -16.71 -17.08
CA TRP A 390 5.98 -15.66 -17.45
C TRP A 390 6.34 -14.26 -16.93
N SER A 391 7.27 -14.17 -15.98
CA SER A 391 7.82 -12.90 -15.52
C SER A 391 8.90 -12.32 -16.44
N ALA A 392 9.42 -13.12 -17.39
CA ALA A 392 10.37 -12.69 -18.41
C ALA A 392 9.66 -12.49 -19.76
N PRO A 393 10.26 -11.78 -20.73
CA PRO A 393 9.74 -11.72 -22.09
C PRO A 393 9.68 -13.11 -22.73
N VAL A 394 8.45 -13.58 -23.05
CA VAL A 394 8.19 -14.88 -23.68
C VAL A 394 8.18 -14.76 -25.22
N PRO A 395 8.32 -15.87 -25.99
CA PRO A 395 8.22 -15.82 -27.45
C PRO A 395 6.93 -15.15 -27.93
N GLY A 396 7.05 -14.14 -28.79
CA GLY A 396 5.92 -13.41 -29.39
C GLY A 396 5.67 -13.77 -30.86
N ASP A 397 6.38 -14.79 -31.39
CA ASP A 397 6.26 -15.26 -32.76
C ASP A 397 5.34 -16.50 -32.88
N THR A 398 4.64 -16.84 -31.81
CA THR A 398 3.75 -18.01 -31.78
C THR A 398 2.47 -17.76 -30.98
N SER A 399 1.37 -18.34 -31.45
CA SER A 399 0.08 -18.34 -30.74
C SER A 399 0.08 -19.22 -29.49
N ALA A 400 1.06 -20.12 -29.31
CA ALA A 400 1.16 -21.00 -28.14
C ALA A 400 1.37 -20.25 -26.81
N THR A 401 1.98 -19.07 -26.86
CA THR A 401 2.17 -18.20 -25.69
C THR A 401 1.06 -17.15 -25.52
N LEU A 402 0.24 -16.92 -26.54
CA LEU A 402 -0.80 -15.89 -26.52
C LEU A 402 -2.00 -16.33 -25.67
N TRP A 403 -2.06 -15.87 -24.44
CA TRP A 403 -3.24 -16.11 -23.60
C TRP A 403 -4.46 -15.30 -24.08
N LYS A 404 -5.66 -15.86 -23.88
CA LYS A 404 -6.95 -15.28 -24.31
C LYS A 404 -7.85 -14.89 -23.14
N ASP A 405 -7.76 -15.64 -22.03
CA ASP A 405 -8.62 -15.53 -20.88
C ASP A 405 -7.83 -15.34 -19.60
N VAL A 406 -8.51 -14.93 -18.53
CA VAL A 406 -8.01 -14.91 -17.15
C VAL A 406 -8.70 -15.98 -16.30
N HIS A 407 -8.09 -16.35 -15.19
CA HIS A 407 -8.69 -17.27 -14.23
C HIS A 407 -9.99 -16.69 -13.63
N SER A 408 -10.94 -17.58 -13.35
CA SER A 408 -12.18 -17.24 -12.64
C SER A 408 -11.94 -17.14 -11.13
N TYR A 409 -12.89 -16.57 -10.40
CA TYR A 409 -12.89 -16.57 -8.93
C TYR A 409 -12.69 -17.96 -8.33
N ASP A 410 -13.30 -18.99 -8.92
CA ASP A 410 -13.23 -20.35 -8.41
C ASP A 410 -11.88 -21.04 -8.67
N ASP A 411 -11.12 -20.58 -9.65
CA ASP A 411 -9.78 -21.09 -9.98
C ASP A 411 -8.69 -20.55 -9.02
N MET A 412 -8.96 -19.46 -8.28
CA MET A 412 -7.95 -18.77 -7.48
C MET A 412 -7.76 -19.43 -6.10
N PRO A 413 -6.52 -19.44 -5.57
CA PRO A 413 -6.25 -19.92 -4.20
C PRO A 413 -7.07 -19.12 -3.17
N LYS A 414 -7.86 -19.84 -2.36
CA LYS A 414 -8.67 -19.22 -1.30
C LYS A 414 -8.91 -20.13 -0.13
N LEU A 415 -9.12 -19.55 1.04
CA LEU A 415 -9.47 -20.22 2.29
C LEU A 415 -10.65 -19.48 2.93
N LEU A 416 -11.80 -20.12 2.96
CA LEU A 416 -12.96 -19.68 3.73
C LEU A 416 -13.05 -20.54 4.99
N ASP A 417 -13.10 -19.91 6.14
CA ASP A 417 -13.26 -20.54 7.45
C ASP A 417 -12.32 -21.72 7.72
N PRO A 418 -10.99 -21.55 7.55
CA PRO A 418 -10.07 -22.66 7.77
C PRO A 418 -10.15 -23.16 9.22
N ALA A 419 -10.01 -24.48 9.41
CA ALA A 419 -10.07 -25.11 10.74
C ALA A 419 -9.05 -24.56 11.74
N THR A 420 -7.97 -23.96 11.27
CA THR A 420 -6.95 -23.24 12.06
C THR A 420 -7.50 -22.00 12.76
N GLY A 421 -8.63 -21.46 12.29
CA GLY A 421 -9.33 -20.29 12.85
C GLY A 421 -8.62 -18.96 12.65
N PHE A 422 -7.66 -18.86 11.75
CA PHE A 422 -7.08 -17.60 11.31
C PHE A 422 -6.60 -17.64 9.86
N VAL A 423 -6.53 -16.48 9.25
CA VAL A 423 -5.81 -16.25 8.00
C VAL A 423 -4.89 -15.04 8.14
N GLN A 424 -3.78 -15.08 7.41
CA GLN A 424 -2.78 -14.03 7.38
C GLN A 424 -2.27 -13.78 5.97
N ASN A 425 -1.75 -12.59 5.72
CA ASN A 425 -0.85 -12.32 4.61
C ASN A 425 0.06 -11.14 4.94
N ALA A 426 1.34 -11.30 4.61
CA ALA A 426 2.35 -10.25 4.68
C ALA A 426 3.11 -10.16 3.35
N ASN A 427 2.37 -10.17 2.24
CA ASN A 427 2.82 -10.15 0.84
C ASN A 427 3.56 -11.43 0.41
N ASP A 428 3.37 -12.50 1.14
CA ASP A 428 3.85 -13.84 0.80
C ASP A 428 2.86 -14.53 -0.17
N PRO A 429 3.33 -15.59 -0.88
CA PRO A 429 2.47 -16.45 -1.68
C PRO A 429 1.36 -17.10 -0.84
N PRO A 430 0.25 -17.55 -1.46
CA PRO A 430 -0.95 -18.03 -0.74
C PRO A 430 -0.72 -19.26 0.14
N TRP A 431 0.41 -19.96 -0.04
CA TRP A 431 0.64 -21.27 0.55
C TRP A 431 0.64 -21.30 2.08
N LEU A 432 1.00 -20.17 2.72
CA LEU A 432 1.08 -20.01 4.16
C LEU A 432 0.09 -18.96 4.69
N ALA A 433 -1.02 -18.78 3.99
CA ALA A 433 -2.11 -17.91 4.43
C ALA A 433 -2.74 -18.36 5.77
N THR A 434 -2.44 -19.58 6.22
CA THR A 434 -2.75 -20.10 7.55
C THR A 434 -1.72 -21.16 7.96
N TRP A 435 -1.69 -21.56 9.25
CA TRP A 435 -0.80 -22.60 9.75
C TRP A 435 -1.49 -23.49 10.79
N PRO A 436 -1.39 -24.84 10.68
CA PRO A 436 -0.74 -25.62 9.61
C PRO A 436 -1.27 -25.31 8.22
N ARG A 437 -0.41 -25.52 7.20
CA ARG A 437 -0.69 -25.20 5.80
C ARG A 437 -1.96 -25.89 5.29
N ALA A 438 -2.87 -25.14 4.69
CA ALA A 438 -4.13 -25.64 4.14
C ALA A 438 -4.19 -25.59 2.60
N LEU A 439 -3.28 -24.84 1.93
CA LEU A 439 -3.19 -24.77 0.47
C LEU A 439 -1.95 -25.52 -0.02
N ASP A 440 -2.16 -26.48 -0.95
CA ASP A 440 -1.06 -27.19 -1.59
C ASP A 440 -0.72 -26.53 -2.93
N PRO A 441 0.53 -26.03 -3.13
CA PRO A 441 0.96 -25.47 -4.40
C PRO A 441 0.74 -26.38 -5.60
N LYS A 442 0.83 -27.71 -5.41
CA LYS A 442 0.65 -28.71 -6.47
C LYS A 442 -0.79 -28.79 -7.00
N SER A 443 -1.76 -28.23 -6.28
CA SER A 443 -3.15 -28.16 -6.70
C SER A 443 -3.45 -27.02 -7.68
N PHE A 444 -2.45 -26.18 -7.97
CA PHE A 444 -2.58 -25.01 -8.83
C PHE A 444 -1.51 -25.01 -9.92
N PRO A 445 -1.75 -24.37 -11.08
CA PRO A 445 -0.71 -24.15 -12.08
C PRO A 445 0.52 -23.44 -11.48
N ALA A 446 1.73 -23.84 -11.89
CA ALA A 446 2.97 -23.35 -11.32
C ALA A 446 3.23 -21.84 -11.53
N TYR A 447 2.47 -21.19 -12.40
CA TYR A 447 2.52 -19.77 -12.65
C TYR A 447 1.59 -18.92 -11.76
N VAL A 448 0.75 -19.54 -10.93
CA VAL A 448 -0.20 -18.80 -10.06
C VAL A 448 0.53 -18.01 -9.00
N ALA A 449 1.45 -18.65 -8.30
CA ALA A 449 2.29 -18.00 -7.30
C ALA A 449 3.61 -18.77 -7.12
N PRO A 450 4.69 -18.09 -6.70
CA PRO A 450 5.98 -18.76 -6.51
C PRO A 450 5.94 -19.75 -5.33
N VAL A 451 6.67 -20.86 -5.46
CA VAL A 451 7.06 -21.70 -4.33
C VAL A 451 8.50 -21.32 -3.99
N GLY A 452 8.68 -20.25 -3.28
CA GLY A 452 10.00 -19.67 -3.02
C GLY A 452 10.12 -19.19 -1.59
N PRO A 453 11.26 -18.61 -1.23
CA PRO A 453 11.49 -18.20 0.13
C PRO A 453 10.40 -17.24 0.64
N MET A 454 9.84 -17.57 1.79
CA MET A 454 8.95 -16.68 2.52
C MET A 454 9.78 -15.62 3.26
N SER A 455 9.38 -14.37 3.22
CA SER A 455 10.07 -13.32 3.96
C SER A 455 10.01 -13.56 5.47
N GLN A 456 11.03 -13.14 6.21
CA GLN A 456 11.02 -13.31 7.67
C GLN A 456 9.89 -12.52 8.33
N ARG A 457 9.42 -11.41 7.75
CA ARG A 457 8.23 -10.69 8.20
C ARG A 457 6.96 -11.52 8.07
N ALA A 458 6.81 -12.23 6.97
CA ALA A 458 5.69 -13.13 6.77
C ALA A 458 5.75 -14.34 7.71
N GLN A 459 6.95 -14.90 7.96
CA GLN A 459 7.15 -15.94 8.97
C GLN A 459 6.81 -15.45 10.38
N MET A 460 7.20 -14.21 10.74
CA MET A 460 6.80 -13.56 11.99
C MET A 460 5.28 -13.41 12.06
N SER A 461 4.60 -13.04 10.97
CA SER A 461 3.14 -12.96 10.91
C SER A 461 2.48 -14.27 11.31
N VAL A 462 2.90 -15.39 10.71
CA VAL A 462 2.40 -16.73 11.06
C VAL A 462 2.73 -17.09 12.50
N LYS A 463 3.98 -16.86 12.95
CA LYS A 463 4.44 -17.11 14.33
C LYS A 463 3.53 -16.39 15.33
N LEU A 464 3.27 -15.09 15.14
CA LEU A 464 2.42 -14.29 16.00
C LEU A 464 0.98 -14.82 16.11
N MET A 465 0.41 -15.31 15.00
CA MET A 465 -0.93 -15.88 14.99
C MET A 465 -0.99 -17.29 15.59
N SER A 466 0.13 -18.02 15.62
CA SER A 466 0.20 -19.42 16.08
C SER A 466 0.59 -19.59 17.55
N GLN A 467 1.07 -18.52 18.23
CA GLN A 467 1.65 -18.60 19.59
C GLN A 467 0.70 -19.09 20.68
N THR A 468 -0.58 -18.78 20.57
CA THR A 468 -1.57 -19.15 21.59
C THR A 468 -2.84 -19.69 20.95
N PRO A 469 -3.57 -20.59 21.63
CA PRO A 469 -4.84 -21.12 21.08
C PRO A 469 -5.96 -20.08 21.05
N LYS A 470 -5.90 -19.06 21.89
CA LYS A 470 -6.88 -17.94 21.93
C LYS A 470 -6.14 -16.60 21.92
N ILE A 471 -6.72 -15.61 21.27
CA ILE A 471 -6.19 -14.26 21.10
C ILE A 471 -7.25 -13.28 21.61
N SER A 472 -6.94 -12.46 22.61
CA SER A 472 -7.76 -11.32 23.00
C SER A 472 -7.57 -10.16 22.03
N PHE A 473 -8.48 -9.17 22.06
CA PHE A 473 -8.29 -7.97 21.23
C PHE A 473 -7.03 -7.19 21.63
N ASP A 474 -6.72 -7.13 22.92
CA ASP A 474 -5.49 -6.47 23.42
C ASP A 474 -4.23 -7.23 22.98
N ASP A 475 -4.24 -8.59 23.00
CA ASP A 475 -3.16 -9.39 22.44
C ASP A 475 -3.01 -9.14 20.93
N PHE A 476 -4.12 -9.04 20.20
CA PHE A 476 -4.14 -8.75 18.76
C PHE A 476 -3.46 -7.42 18.45
N VAL A 477 -3.78 -6.38 19.22
CA VAL A 477 -3.16 -5.06 19.16
C VAL A 477 -1.67 -5.13 19.53
N SER A 478 -1.33 -5.78 20.63
CA SER A 478 0.05 -5.89 21.12
C SER A 478 0.95 -6.63 20.12
N ARG A 479 0.47 -7.74 19.54
CA ARG A 479 1.20 -8.50 18.51
C ARG A 479 1.48 -7.66 17.27
N LYS A 480 0.52 -6.84 16.84
CA LYS A 480 0.73 -5.91 15.72
C LYS A 480 1.86 -4.93 15.99
N LEU A 481 2.04 -4.50 17.21
CA LEU A 481 3.01 -3.49 17.62
C LEU A 481 4.42 -4.03 17.89
N THR A 482 4.66 -5.34 17.68
CA THR A 482 5.98 -5.93 17.93
C THR A 482 7.06 -5.34 17.04
N THR A 483 8.18 -4.99 17.65
CA THR A 483 9.40 -4.50 16.99
C THR A 483 10.52 -5.55 16.99
N THR A 484 10.20 -6.78 17.43
CA THR A 484 11.14 -7.90 17.53
C THR A 484 11.57 -8.37 16.13
N SER A 485 12.86 -8.57 15.97
CA SER A 485 13.46 -9.13 14.75
C SER A 485 13.53 -10.65 14.81
N LEU A 486 12.81 -11.34 13.92
CA LEU A 486 12.93 -12.79 13.77
C LEU A 486 14.33 -13.22 13.33
N MET A 487 14.98 -12.41 12.48
CA MET A 487 16.36 -12.68 12.05
C MET A 487 17.33 -12.59 13.22
N ALA A 488 17.14 -11.64 14.14
CA ALA A 488 17.97 -11.55 15.34
C ALA A 488 17.79 -12.77 16.25
N GLU A 489 16.54 -13.14 16.55
CA GLU A 489 16.23 -14.34 17.35
C GLU A 489 16.92 -15.59 16.79
N ARG A 490 16.97 -15.71 15.46
CA ARG A 490 17.43 -16.90 14.76
C ARG A 490 18.94 -16.95 14.53
N MET A 491 19.56 -15.80 14.28
CA MET A 491 20.95 -15.73 13.81
C MET A 491 21.95 -15.29 14.88
N LEU A 492 21.52 -14.50 15.89
CA LEU A 492 22.44 -14.01 16.92
C LEU A 492 23.07 -15.12 17.77
N PRO A 493 22.37 -16.19 18.18
CA PRO A 493 22.99 -17.25 18.93
C PRO A 493 24.21 -17.85 18.20
N ASP A 494 24.10 -18.13 16.91
CA ASP A 494 25.19 -18.69 16.12
C ASP A 494 26.32 -17.68 15.88
N LEU A 495 25.98 -16.40 15.61
CA LEU A 495 26.96 -15.34 15.43
C LEU A 495 27.78 -15.09 16.71
N LEU A 496 27.12 -15.04 17.86
CA LEU A 496 27.76 -14.83 19.15
C LEU A 496 28.69 -16.02 19.51
N ALA A 497 28.24 -17.25 19.23
CA ALA A 497 29.06 -18.44 19.40
C ALA A 497 30.31 -18.42 18.49
N ALA A 498 30.14 -18.05 17.23
CA ALA A 498 31.24 -17.91 16.27
C ALA A 498 32.26 -16.82 16.66
N ALA A 499 31.78 -15.71 17.24
CA ALA A 499 32.61 -14.58 17.65
C ALA A 499 33.27 -14.74 19.02
N ALA A 500 32.84 -15.72 19.85
CA ALA A 500 33.29 -15.88 21.25
C ALA A 500 34.82 -16.04 21.44
N GLY A 501 35.52 -16.63 20.47
CA GLY A 501 36.98 -16.83 20.49
C GLY A 501 37.79 -15.72 19.81
N SER A 502 37.15 -14.62 19.39
CA SER A 502 37.84 -13.52 18.69
C SER A 502 38.74 -12.73 19.64
N ASN A 503 39.99 -12.51 19.21
CA ASN A 503 40.96 -11.63 19.92
C ASN A 503 40.86 -10.17 19.43
N ASP A 504 39.98 -9.88 18.48
CA ASP A 504 39.77 -8.53 17.96
C ASP A 504 38.88 -7.73 18.93
N ALA A 505 39.40 -6.61 19.46
CA ALA A 505 38.73 -5.80 20.46
C ALA A 505 37.40 -5.21 19.94
N GLU A 506 37.30 -4.87 18.64
CA GLU A 506 36.06 -4.35 18.04
C GLU A 506 35.00 -5.44 17.94
N VAL A 507 35.39 -6.66 17.56
CA VAL A 507 34.47 -7.82 17.52
C VAL A 507 34.04 -8.18 18.95
N GLN A 508 34.91 -8.12 19.94
CA GLN A 508 34.54 -8.35 21.34
C GLN A 508 33.52 -7.34 21.85
N ALA A 509 33.74 -6.04 21.57
CA ALA A 509 32.82 -4.98 21.97
C ALA A 509 31.43 -5.14 21.25
N ALA A 510 31.42 -5.45 19.96
CA ALA A 510 30.20 -5.72 19.20
C ALA A 510 29.46 -6.96 19.77
N THR A 511 30.18 -8.03 20.08
CA THR A 511 29.63 -9.26 20.65
C THR A 511 28.99 -9.01 22.02
N ALA A 512 29.66 -8.24 22.89
CA ALA A 512 29.13 -7.86 24.20
C ALA A 512 27.85 -7.03 24.09
N LEU A 513 27.81 -6.06 23.14
CA LEU A 513 26.64 -5.21 22.87
C LEU A 513 25.47 -6.05 22.38
N LEU A 514 25.66 -6.91 21.37
CA LEU A 514 24.62 -7.75 20.78
C LEU A 514 24.12 -8.82 21.77
N LYS A 515 24.95 -9.34 22.64
CA LYS A 515 24.57 -10.31 23.67
C LYS A 515 23.57 -9.74 24.68
N GLY A 516 23.65 -8.45 24.98
CA GLY A 516 22.76 -7.77 25.93
C GLY A 516 21.46 -7.25 25.27
N TRP A 517 21.27 -7.47 23.98
CA TRP A 517 20.12 -6.93 23.25
C TRP A 517 18.91 -7.87 23.29
N ASP A 518 17.70 -7.26 23.47
CA ASP A 518 16.41 -7.96 23.51
C ASP A 518 15.79 -8.23 22.13
N HIS A 519 16.54 -8.01 21.05
CA HIS A 519 16.17 -8.18 19.65
C HIS A 519 15.09 -7.21 19.14
N ARG A 520 14.83 -6.11 19.86
CA ARG A 520 13.80 -5.13 19.51
C ARG A 520 14.38 -3.85 18.95
N PHE A 521 13.68 -3.31 17.96
CA PHE A 521 13.97 -2.00 17.37
C PHE A 521 13.17 -0.91 18.12
N GLU A 522 13.57 -0.67 19.38
CA GLU A 522 12.99 0.38 20.24
C GLU A 522 13.89 1.62 20.29
N PRO A 523 13.34 2.80 20.65
CA PRO A 523 14.11 4.05 20.62
C PRO A 523 15.38 4.04 21.45
N ASP A 524 15.37 3.36 22.57
CA ASP A 524 16.51 3.23 23.53
C ASP A 524 17.45 2.07 23.20
N SER A 525 17.13 1.26 22.17
CA SER A 525 17.98 0.13 21.78
C SER A 525 19.33 0.61 21.28
N ARG A 526 20.41 0.15 21.95
CA ARG A 526 21.79 0.50 21.58
C ARG A 526 22.40 -0.45 20.55
N ALA A 527 21.88 -1.65 20.41
CA ALA A 527 22.43 -2.68 19.52
C ALA A 527 21.71 -2.74 18.16
N ALA A 528 20.52 -2.17 18.04
CA ALA A 528 19.67 -2.31 16.85
C ALA A 528 20.34 -1.80 15.57
N LEU A 529 21.06 -0.67 15.61
CA LEU A 529 21.77 -0.12 14.45
C LEU A 529 22.93 -1.02 13.99
N LEU A 530 23.68 -1.58 14.92
CA LEU A 530 24.77 -2.51 14.64
C LEU A 530 24.23 -3.80 14.00
N PHE A 531 23.17 -4.37 14.60
CA PHE A 531 22.54 -5.57 14.06
C PHE A 531 21.96 -5.33 12.66
N GLU A 532 21.26 -4.22 12.44
CA GLU A 532 20.70 -3.85 11.13
C GLU A 532 21.79 -3.76 10.06
N THR A 533 22.95 -3.16 10.41
CA THR A 533 24.09 -3.05 9.52
C THR A 533 24.68 -4.41 9.19
N TRP A 534 24.84 -5.28 10.20
CA TRP A 534 25.30 -6.67 9.99
C TRP A 534 24.31 -7.46 9.13
N ALA A 535 23.02 -7.39 9.41
CA ALA A 535 21.98 -8.08 8.66
C ALA A 535 21.97 -7.67 7.17
N GLY A 536 22.21 -6.38 6.88
CA GLY A 536 22.33 -5.87 5.52
C GLY A 536 23.57 -6.39 4.77
N LEU A 537 24.67 -6.71 5.47
CA LEU A 537 25.84 -7.38 4.91
C LEU A 537 25.60 -8.87 4.70
N PHE A 538 24.92 -9.50 5.66
CA PHE A 538 24.64 -10.92 5.64
C PHE A 538 23.63 -11.32 4.55
N ALA A 539 22.60 -10.51 4.31
CA ALA A 539 21.56 -10.74 3.28
C ALA A 539 21.33 -9.48 2.41
N PRO A 540 22.32 -9.09 1.55
CA PRO A 540 22.33 -7.81 0.86
C PRO A 540 21.23 -7.64 -0.19
N LYS A 541 20.71 -8.73 -0.75
CA LYS A 541 19.69 -8.74 -1.80
C LYS A 541 18.28 -9.00 -1.27
N ASN A 542 17.99 -8.67 -0.01
CA ASN A 542 16.73 -8.99 0.67
C ASN A 542 16.59 -10.47 1.09
N PHE A 543 15.38 -10.87 1.51
CA PHE A 543 15.09 -12.22 2.03
C PHE A 543 15.28 -13.36 1.02
N THR A 544 15.38 -13.06 -0.28
CA THR A 544 15.63 -14.08 -1.31
C THR A 544 17.09 -14.48 -1.37
N ASP A 545 18.00 -13.65 -0.83
CA ASP A 545 19.41 -13.97 -0.71
C ASP A 545 19.66 -14.86 0.49
N GLN A 546 19.79 -16.14 0.22
CA GLN A 546 20.04 -17.16 1.24
C GLN A 546 21.44 -17.78 1.11
N SER A 547 22.35 -17.07 0.44
CA SER A 547 23.70 -17.57 0.15
C SER A 547 24.54 -17.82 1.39
N ASN A 548 24.32 -17.06 2.46
CA ASN A 548 25.07 -17.13 3.72
C ASN A 548 24.40 -17.98 4.81
N TYR A 549 23.19 -18.50 4.57
CA TYR A 549 22.54 -19.42 5.50
C TYR A 549 23.02 -20.87 5.31
N ALA A 550 23.25 -21.60 6.40
CA ALA A 550 23.60 -23.01 6.37
C ALA A 550 22.44 -23.86 5.85
N VAL A 551 21.25 -23.61 6.33
CA VAL A 551 19.99 -24.21 5.86
C VAL A 551 19.15 -23.16 5.19
N LYS A 552 18.86 -23.37 3.91
CA LYS A 552 17.98 -22.49 3.14
C LYS A 552 16.52 -22.72 3.53
N TRP A 553 15.66 -21.76 3.24
CA TRP A 553 14.23 -21.89 3.44
C TRP A 553 13.64 -23.05 2.64
N THR A 554 12.74 -23.80 3.27
CA THR A 554 11.95 -24.85 2.61
C THR A 554 10.48 -24.72 2.97
N LEU A 555 9.60 -25.15 2.07
CA LEU A 555 8.15 -25.17 2.29
C LEU A 555 7.73 -26.25 3.32
N ASP A 556 8.58 -27.26 3.56
CA ASP A 556 8.32 -28.33 4.52
C ASP A 556 8.64 -27.90 5.96
N ASP A 557 9.57 -26.93 6.12
CA ASP A 557 9.91 -26.35 7.42
C ASP A 557 9.94 -24.80 7.33
N PRO A 558 8.78 -24.19 7.01
CA PRO A 558 8.72 -22.80 6.58
C PRO A 558 8.92 -21.78 7.70
N LEU A 559 8.71 -22.19 8.95
CA LEU A 559 8.80 -21.29 10.11
C LEU A 559 10.14 -21.36 10.84
N GLU A 560 10.93 -22.43 10.64
CA GLU A 560 12.23 -22.61 11.28
C GLU A 560 13.42 -22.42 10.32
N THR A 561 13.13 -22.24 9.03
CA THR A 561 14.12 -21.98 7.98
C THR A 561 13.91 -20.61 7.32
N PRO A 562 14.96 -19.93 6.80
CA PRO A 562 16.36 -20.31 6.78
C PRO A 562 17.02 -20.16 8.16
N ARG A 563 18.12 -20.90 8.42
CA ARG A 563 18.83 -20.84 9.70
C ARG A 563 20.32 -21.20 9.56
N GLY A 564 21.08 -20.89 10.61
CA GLY A 564 22.48 -21.23 10.73
C GLY A 564 23.42 -20.43 9.85
N LEU A 565 24.66 -20.29 10.26
CA LEU A 565 25.72 -19.65 9.50
C LEU A 565 26.40 -20.68 8.59
N LYS A 566 26.40 -20.46 7.29
CA LYS A 566 27.11 -21.32 6.33
C LYS A 566 28.61 -21.25 6.52
N ASP A 567 29.14 -20.07 6.79
CA ASP A 567 30.53 -19.79 7.09
C ASP A 567 30.59 -18.87 8.32
N PRO A 568 30.81 -19.45 9.53
CA PRO A 568 30.91 -18.66 10.75
C PRO A 568 32.04 -17.64 10.72
N THR A 569 33.19 -17.97 10.07
CA THR A 569 34.33 -17.04 9.98
C THR A 569 33.98 -15.83 9.11
N ALA A 570 33.34 -16.05 7.96
CA ALA A 570 32.86 -14.95 7.13
C ALA A 570 31.80 -14.10 7.84
N ALA A 571 30.89 -14.70 8.61
CA ALA A 571 29.89 -13.97 9.38
C ALA A 571 30.51 -13.06 10.46
N VAL A 572 31.58 -13.50 11.11
CA VAL A 572 32.37 -12.69 12.07
C VAL A 572 33.14 -11.58 11.36
N ALA A 573 33.68 -11.85 10.16
CA ALA A 573 34.29 -10.81 9.34
C ALA A 573 33.28 -9.73 8.93
N MET A 574 32.05 -10.12 8.57
CA MET A 574 30.93 -9.18 8.33
C MET A 574 30.58 -8.40 9.60
N LEU A 575 30.67 -8.99 10.80
CA LEU A 575 30.44 -8.26 12.05
C LEU A 575 31.49 -7.15 12.26
N LYS A 576 32.76 -7.44 11.97
CA LYS A 576 33.83 -6.43 12.02
C LYS A 576 33.59 -5.31 10.99
N GLU A 577 33.17 -5.66 9.77
CA GLU A 577 32.79 -4.66 8.75
C GLU A 577 31.57 -3.84 9.20
N ALA A 578 30.58 -4.48 9.84
CA ALA A 578 29.42 -3.80 10.40
C ALA A 578 29.81 -2.80 11.50
N VAL A 579 30.76 -3.12 12.34
CA VAL A 579 31.32 -2.19 13.34
C VAL A 579 31.85 -0.92 12.65
N ALA A 580 32.68 -1.07 11.65
CA ALA A 580 33.27 0.05 10.92
C ALA A 580 32.19 0.91 10.24
N LYS A 581 31.24 0.27 9.55
CA LYS A 581 30.12 0.96 8.86
C LYS A 581 29.18 1.65 9.84
N THR A 582 28.86 1.02 10.98
CA THR A 582 27.99 1.61 11.99
C THR A 582 28.62 2.84 12.62
N LYS A 583 29.93 2.82 12.92
CA LYS A 583 30.68 4.00 13.37
C LYS A 583 30.69 5.09 12.31
N GLN A 584 30.93 4.74 11.07
CA GLN A 584 30.93 5.70 9.95
C GLN A 584 29.56 6.37 9.76
N LEU A 585 28.48 5.60 9.80
CA LEU A 585 27.13 6.11 9.54
C LEU A 585 26.55 6.86 10.74
N TYR A 586 26.79 6.35 11.95
CA TYR A 586 26.06 6.77 13.15
C TYR A 586 26.97 7.33 14.27
N GLY A 587 28.26 7.33 14.07
CA GLY A 587 29.25 7.90 15.01
C GLY A 587 29.74 6.92 16.08
N ALA A 588 28.93 5.93 16.50
CA ALA A 588 29.26 4.91 17.48
C ALA A 588 28.47 3.61 17.21
N ILE A 589 28.95 2.47 17.72
CA ILE A 589 28.27 1.18 17.54
C ILE A 589 27.04 1.03 18.45
N ASP A 590 27.01 1.76 19.55
CA ASP A 590 26.02 1.69 20.62
C ASP A 590 25.14 2.93 20.71
N ARG A 591 25.06 3.72 19.64
CA ARG A 591 24.17 4.87 19.60
C ARG A 591 22.70 4.42 19.71
N PRO A 592 21.88 5.06 20.58
CA PRO A 592 20.47 4.71 20.69
C PRO A 592 19.74 4.82 19.34
N PHE A 593 18.89 3.85 19.04
CA PHE A 593 18.17 3.79 17.75
C PHE A 593 17.35 5.04 17.47
N GLY A 594 16.61 5.55 18.48
CA GLY A 594 15.76 6.71 18.36
C GLY A 594 16.49 8.07 18.26
N ASP A 595 17.79 8.10 18.56
CA ASP A 595 18.62 9.30 18.33
C ASP A 595 18.86 9.54 16.84
N VAL A 596 18.86 8.46 16.07
CA VAL A 596 19.16 8.42 14.64
C VAL A 596 17.91 8.25 13.80
N SER A 597 17.05 7.29 14.18
CA SER A 597 15.81 6.98 13.47
C SER A 597 14.67 7.82 14.01
N ARG A 598 14.12 8.72 13.19
CA ARG A 598 13.14 9.71 13.63
C ARG A 598 11.87 9.64 12.79
N PHE A 599 10.70 9.63 13.42
CA PHE A 599 9.47 9.99 12.74
C PHE A 599 9.44 11.51 12.65
N HIS A 600 9.69 12.04 11.44
CA HIS A 600 9.88 13.47 11.23
C HIS A 600 9.08 13.94 10.02
N ILE A 601 8.12 14.87 10.25
CA ILE A 601 7.34 15.55 9.22
C ILE A 601 7.15 17.00 9.65
N GLY A 602 7.54 17.94 8.81
CA GLY A 602 7.50 19.38 9.14
C GLY A 602 8.35 19.69 10.37
N ASP A 603 7.75 20.31 11.38
CA ASP A 603 8.42 20.69 12.63
C ASP A 603 8.32 19.59 13.72
N VAL A 604 7.62 18.50 13.45
CA VAL A 604 7.44 17.38 14.40
C VAL A 604 8.50 16.32 14.16
N SER A 605 9.37 16.08 15.13
CA SER A 605 10.37 14.99 15.11
C SER A 605 10.38 14.29 16.45
N VAL A 606 10.07 12.98 16.43
CA VAL A 606 10.00 12.13 17.61
C VAL A 606 10.86 10.88 17.44
N PRO A 607 11.44 10.31 18.54
CA PRO A 607 12.19 9.07 18.48
C PRO A 607 11.35 7.94 17.91
N ALA A 608 11.90 7.22 16.94
CA ALA A 608 11.16 6.20 16.22
C ALA A 608 11.45 4.77 16.73
N ASN A 609 10.55 3.86 16.37
CA ASN A 609 10.66 2.42 16.59
C ASN A 609 10.20 1.65 15.34
N GLY A 610 10.41 0.32 15.33
CA GLY A 610 10.15 -0.49 14.14
C GLY A 610 11.37 -0.61 13.24
N GLY A 611 11.35 -1.54 12.31
CA GLY A 611 12.52 -1.85 11.48
C GLY A 611 12.18 -2.52 10.16
N PHE A 612 13.19 -2.89 9.41
CA PHE A 612 13.02 -3.52 8.10
C PHE A 612 12.29 -4.86 8.18
N GLY A 613 11.30 -5.05 7.33
CA GLY A 613 10.61 -6.32 7.17
C GLY A 613 11.54 -7.48 6.78
N ASN A 614 12.66 -7.20 6.09
CA ASN A 614 13.67 -8.20 5.75
C ASN A 614 14.38 -8.80 6.98
N THR A 615 14.44 -8.08 8.09
CA THR A 615 14.94 -8.60 9.37
C THR A 615 13.85 -9.29 10.20
N GLY A 616 12.66 -9.43 9.64
CA GLY A 616 11.53 -10.09 10.30
C GLY A 616 10.74 -9.22 11.27
N VAL A 617 10.94 -7.90 11.26
CA VAL A 617 10.16 -6.96 12.07
C VAL A 617 8.77 -6.80 11.48
N PHE A 618 7.73 -7.15 12.25
CA PHE A 618 6.35 -7.07 11.78
C PHE A 618 5.83 -5.63 11.72
N ARG A 619 6.24 -4.78 12.67
CA ARG A 619 6.07 -3.32 12.58
C ARG A 619 7.09 -2.74 11.61
N THR A 620 6.73 -2.77 10.33
CA THR A 620 7.64 -2.50 9.22
C THR A 620 7.81 -1.01 8.97
N ILE A 621 9.05 -0.54 9.10
CA ILE A 621 9.50 0.80 8.70
C ILE A 621 10.78 0.65 7.87
N THR A 622 10.81 1.27 6.70
CA THR A 622 12.00 1.36 5.85
C THR A 622 12.59 2.76 5.99
N TRP A 623 13.83 2.81 6.43
CA TRP A 623 14.53 4.06 6.70
C TRP A 623 15.22 4.58 5.44
N GLY A 624 15.16 5.88 5.24
CA GLY A 624 15.93 6.59 4.22
C GLY A 624 17.40 6.75 4.60
N PRO A 625 18.21 7.35 3.72
CA PRO A 625 19.60 7.67 4.02
C PRO A 625 19.72 8.72 5.15
N MET A 626 20.89 8.73 5.80
CA MET A 626 21.22 9.77 6.80
C MET A 626 21.21 11.14 6.15
N LYS A 627 20.50 12.08 6.78
CA LYS A 627 20.48 13.49 6.40
C LYS A 627 20.42 14.36 7.67
N ASN A 628 21.34 15.29 7.80
CA ASN A 628 21.40 16.20 8.98
C ASN A 628 21.47 15.45 10.34
N GLY A 629 22.14 14.31 10.38
CA GLY A 629 22.32 13.54 11.63
C GLY A 629 21.17 12.60 11.99
N GLU A 630 20.12 12.52 11.19
CA GLU A 630 18.99 11.61 11.36
C GLU A 630 18.62 10.87 10.07
N ARG A 631 17.84 9.81 10.17
CA ARG A 631 17.15 9.15 9.07
C ARG A 631 15.65 9.09 9.34
N THR A 632 14.86 9.28 8.30
CA THR A 632 13.39 9.31 8.38
C THR A 632 12.78 8.17 7.58
N PRO A 633 11.54 7.77 7.87
CA PRO A 633 10.85 6.78 7.07
C PRO A 633 10.69 7.23 5.61
N VAL A 634 11.04 6.36 4.69
CA VAL A 634 10.70 6.54 3.26
C VAL A 634 9.54 5.65 2.85
N HIS A 635 9.31 4.56 3.59
CA HIS A 635 8.28 3.56 3.34
C HIS A 635 7.94 2.81 4.64
N GLY A 636 6.74 2.26 4.75
CA GLY A 636 6.34 1.46 5.91
C GLY A 636 4.87 1.65 6.26
N GLU A 637 4.53 1.40 7.51
CA GLU A 637 3.16 1.58 8.00
C GLU A 637 2.59 2.93 7.58
N THR A 638 1.37 2.92 7.04
CA THR A 638 0.63 4.12 6.66
C THR A 638 -0.70 4.17 7.39
N TRP A 639 -1.70 3.42 6.97
CA TRP A 639 -2.95 3.28 7.71
C TRP A 639 -2.97 1.95 8.46
N VAL A 640 -3.39 1.96 9.73
CA VAL A 640 -3.60 0.75 10.52
C VAL A 640 -5.00 0.80 11.09
N SER A 641 -5.73 -0.30 10.95
CA SER A 641 -7.04 -0.49 11.55
C SER A 641 -7.16 -1.90 12.10
N MET A 642 -7.66 -2.02 13.33
CA MET A 642 -7.98 -3.29 13.97
C MET A 642 -9.41 -3.24 14.48
N VAL A 643 -10.18 -4.26 14.13
CA VAL A 643 -11.62 -4.33 14.43
C VAL A 643 -11.94 -5.68 15.06
N GLU A 644 -12.74 -5.66 16.13
CA GLU A 644 -13.42 -6.82 16.71
C GLU A 644 -14.94 -6.66 16.50
N PHE A 645 -15.57 -7.59 15.77
CA PHE A 645 -16.96 -7.52 15.33
C PHE A 645 -17.92 -7.94 16.47
N GLY A 646 -17.92 -7.20 17.56
CA GLY A 646 -18.78 -7.38 18.74
C GLY A 646 -20.00 -6.44 18.77
N THR A 647 -20.72 -6.46 19.89
CA THR A 647 -21.74 -5.48 20.24
C THR A 647 -21.46 -4.98 21.67
N PRO A 648 -20.91 -3.78 21.85
CA PRO A 648 -20.47 -2.86 20.79
C PRO A 648 -19.26 -3.40 20.01
N MET A 649 -19.07 -2.91 18.79
CA MET A 649 -17.88 -3.17 18.01
C MET A 649 -16.70 -2.41 18.61
N LYS A 650 -15.49 -3.04 18.65
CA LYS A 650 -14.26 -2.34 19.02
C LYS A 650 -13.47 -2.07 17.74
N ALA A 651 -13.08 -0.83 17.56
CA ALA A 651 -12.24 -0.44 16.44
C ALA A 651 -11.20 0.59 16.90
N VAL A 652 -9.93 0.28 16.60
CA VAL A 652 -8.80 1.18 16.86
C VAL A 652 -7.96 1.33 15.61
N GLY A 653 -7.31 2.48 15.44
CA GLY A 653 -6.52 2.72 14.24
C GLY A 653 -5.60 3.92 14.34
N LEU A 654 -4.86 4.13 13.25
CA LEU A 654 -3.88 5.19 13.14
C LEU A 654 -3.61 5.46 11.66
N MET A 655 -3.54 6.73 11.26
CA MET A 655 -2.83 7.16 10.07
C MET A 655 -1.43 7.58 10.50
N SER A 656 -0.38 6.87 10.11
CA SER A 656 0.98 6.96 10.70
C SER A 656 1.52 8.38 10.85
N TYR A 657 1.18 9.25 9.94
CA TYR A 657 1.56 10.65 9.95
C TYR A 657 0.36 11.56 10.33
N GLY A 658 -0.72 11.45 9.62
CA GLY A 658 -1.94 12.25 9.77
C GLY A 658 -2.80 12.17 8.52
N ASN A 659 -3.96 12.77 8.53
CA ASN A 659 -4.97 12.58 7.47
C ASN A 659 -4.99 13.72 6.43
N SER A 660 -3.87 14.45 6.27
CA SER A 660 -3.76 15.54 5.29
C SER A 660 -2.37 15.62 4.67
N SER A 661 -2.28 16.05 3.43
CA SER A 661 -1.04 16.48 2.76
C SER A 661 -1.08 17.94 2.31
N GLN A 662 -2.13 18.71 2.70
CA GLN A 662 -2.20 20.12 2.37
C GLN A 662 -1.17 20.92 3.17
N PRO A 663 -0.44 21.82 2.52
CA PRO A 663 0.47 22.73 3.23
C PRO A 663 -0.25 23.53 4.31
N GLY A 664 0.35 23.60 5.50
CA GLY A 664 -0.19 24.32 6.63
C GLY A 664 -1.31 23.61 7.40
N SER A 665 -1.69 22.39 7.02
CA SER A 665 -2.57 21.57 7.83
C SER A 665 -1.78 20.93 8.99
N TRP A 666 -2.27 21.04 10.21
CA TRP A 666 -1.65 20.37 11.35
C TRP A 666 -1.89 18.85 11.34
N HIS A 667 -2.94 18.40 10.62
CA HIS A 667 -3.22 16.98 10.39
C HIS A 667 -2.23 16.28 9.43
N ASN A 668 -1.14 16.93 9.05
CA ASN A 668 -0.09 16.27 8.28
C ASN A 668 0.91 15.50 9.15
N SER A 669 0.89 15.71 10.49
CA SER A 669 1.86 15.15 11.44
C SER A 669 1.29 14.88 12.85
N ASP A 670 0.01 15.13 13.07
CA ASP A 670 -0.66 15.06 14.38
C ASP A 670 -0.71 13.67 14.99
N GLN A 671 -0.55 12.60 14.20
CA GLN A 671 -0.55 11.23 14.68
C GLN A 671 0.85 10.63 14.87
N LEU A 672 1.93 11.37 14.58
CA LEU A 672 3.31 10.88 14.73
C LEU A 672 3.66 10.51 16.18
N GLN A 673 3.16 11.26 17.16
CA GLN A 673 3.39 10.94 18.57
C GLN A 673 2.68 9.64 18.99
N LEU A 674 1.46 9.41 18.51
CA LEU A 674 0.74 8.15 18.75
C LEU A 674 1.50 6.97 18.14
N LEU A 675 2.04 7.16 16.93
CA LEU A 675 2.87 6.17 16.25
C LEU A 675 4.12 5.84 17.08
N ALA A 676 4.84 6.86 17.55
CA ALA A 676 6.05 6.70 18.36
C ALA A 676 5.76 6.00 19.70
N ASP A 677 4.66 6.35 20.36
CA ASP A 677 4.22 5.76 21.62
C ASP A 677 3.62 4.36 21.45
N LYS A 678 3.49 3.84 20.24
CA LYS A 678 2.79 2.58 19.94
C LYS A 678 1.35 2.57 20.46
N LYS A 679 0.65 3.69 20.30
CA LYS A 679 -0.74 3.88 20.69
C LYS A 679 -1.64 4.01 19.47
N PHE A 680 -2.85 3.48 19.59
CA PHE A 680 -3.91 3.67 18.63
C PHE A 680 -5.01 4.56 19.23
N ARG A 681 -5.66 5.32 18.36
CA ARG A 681 -6.88 6.03 18.70
C ARG A 681 -8.11 5.12 18.53
N THR A 682 -9.16 5.37 19.26
CA THR A 682 -10.48 4.80 18.95
C THR A 682 -10.96 5.36 17.62
N LEU A 683 -11.46 4.51 16.75
CA LEU A 683 -12.14 4.93 15.52
C LEU A 683 -13.60 5.22 15.87
N TRP A 684 -13.98 6.49 15.81
CA TRP A 684 -15.35 6.93 16.12
C TRP A 684 -16.27 6.61 14.94
N ILE A 685 -17.28 5.77 15.20
CA ILE A 685 -18.16 5.25 14.16
C ILE A 685 -19.57 5.76 14.34
N SER A 686 -20.03 5.84 15.60
CA SER A 686 -21.36 6.40 15.90
C SER A 686 -21.36 7.92 15.73
N ARG A 687 -22.48 8.46 15.28
CA ARG A 687 -22.62 9.91 15.15
C ARG A 687 -22.39 10.63 16.48
N ALA A 688 -22.83 10.06 17.59
CA ALA A 688 -22.65 10.65 18.93
C ALA A 688 -21.17 10.72 19.33
N ASP A 689 -20.37 9.67 19.01
CA ASP A 689 -18.93 9.70 19.27
C ASP A 689 -18.24 10.78 18.42
N VAL A 690 -18.61 10.88 17.15
CA VAL A 690 -18.06 11.90 16.22
C VAL A 690 -18.40 13.32 16.71
N GLU A 691 -19.64 13.57 17.10
CA GLU A 691 -20.09 14.87 17.64
C GLU A 691 -19.38 15.20 18.97
N GLY A 692 -19.04 14.19 19.77
CA GLY A 692 -18.26 14.35 21.01
C GLY A 692 -16.79 14.75 20.78
N HIS A 693 -16.28 14.58 19.56
CA HIS A 693 -14.88 14.86 19.16
C HIS A 693 -14.80 15.78 17.94
N LEU A 694 -15.84 16.58 17.73
CA LEU A 694 -15.99 17.44 16.55
C LEU A 694 -14.98 18.58 16.57
N GLU A 695 -14.25 18.75 15.44
CA GLU A 695 -13.38 19.90 15.19
C GLU A 695 -14.03 20.89 14.23
N GLU A 696 -14.59 20.43 13.12
CA GLU A 696 -15.19 21.27 12.09
C GLU A 696 -16.47 20.62 11.55
N LYS A 697 -17.40 21.46 11.09
CA LYS A 697 -18.62 21.04 10.40
C LYS A 697 -18.78 21.80 9.10
N THR A 698 -18.98 21.08 8.00
CA THR A 698 -19.27 21.61 6.69
C THR A 698 -20.61 21.09 6.20
N ALA A 699 -21.52 21.96 5.79
CA ALA A 699 -22.78 21.58 5.13
C ALA A 699 -22.65 21.72 3.60
N PHE A 700 -23.31 20.84 2.83
CA PHE A 700 -23.30 20.90 1.36
C PHE A 700 -24.63 20.53 0.75
#